data_f8894bf4c0309542a5b2df6e5476de45
#
_entry.id   f8894bf4c0309542a5b2df6e5476de45
#
_cell.length_a   1.000
_cell.length_b   1.000
_cell.length_c   1.000
_cell.angle_alpha   90.00
_cell.angle_beta   90.00
_cell.angle_gamma   90.00
#
_symmetry.space_group_name_H-M   'P 1'
#
loop_
_entity.id
_entity.type
_entity.pdbx_description
1 polymer ?
#
loop_
_entity_poly.entity_id
_entity_poly.type
_entity_poly.pdbx_seq_one_letter_code
_entity_poly.pdbx_strand_id
1 'polypeptide(L)'
;MGEYSRVGESWPATWLLDARPSPSRGVVLELYEEATGRVREIESDIVYYGYIYSDNPHAVSRQLVYEGLVEDAWVEEWFAPPYYREKKSIVVFTAKSFRELKRILATGEKNGLKPLNKYPHPLVEALYRAGLRPLTRVIELKERGVSTTWSYSGRDPILRSLVISAGNGSYIVEGGRRLRTWSIREVASAIVEYRPLIVFTEPGLYLRLVSEEPTVRESVWKWVPGGSFSAHEYYEWSRLSYTPLSLMNNVTIGRVLTTIEALESRRMKYIIQREHSRPEKFRSLVDLITLDRGGVVFKPRPGLYWNVCQIDFKSLYPSIISRLNISGETVNDPYCKSKMSLDYAGKDVCLERRGVVPASLEKLLYLKDLYDRLYKKTGDELYNARKSAVKWLLVASFGYLGYRNSLFGSISAHEAVTATSREIMRKASERVGEEGLRVVHIIVDSLFVSGVPSEGCCGKLAELISGVTGYETKVESYYIWLYIPRENGSRRGVANRYYGLLSNGGLKIKGVLAARRDTPELVKAAEIEALSKLAEAREPGSFTGALLKAYKVVEDYKLGLTRGLDPRLLVMTRYRSVRGGYRKPPKYVVEGEGPPYMLIASKNGLKPYRENTELEINLDYYLEMLDKVRRELPEPGDVDASASQNPTGSYRELVCPP
;
A
#
# COMPACT_ATOMS: atom_id res chain seq x y z
N MET A 1 -53.47 1.86 3.85
CA MET A 1 -53.15 0.55 3.26
C MET A 1 -52.44 0.86 1.95
N GLY A 2 -51.16 0.94 1.96
CA GLY A 2 -50.33 1.20 0.78
C GLY A 2 -49.78 -0.12 0.25
N GLU A 3 -49.98 -0.36 -1.02
CA GLU A 3 -49.57 -1.56 -1.72
C GLU A 3 -48.07 -1.81 -1.61
N TYR A 4 -47.72 -2.87 -0.90
CA TYR A 4 -46.38 -3.46 -0.99
C TYR A 4 -46.32 -4.26 -2.29
N SER A 5 -45.73 -3.66 -3.35
CA SER A 5 -45.37 -4.44 -4.53
C SER A 5 -44.19 -5.35 -4.15
N ARG A 6 -44.49 -6.65 -4.03
CA ARG A 6 -43.54 -7.73 -3.80
C ARG A 6 -42.61 -7.90 -5.02
N VAL A 7 -41.36 -7.93 -4.73
CA VAL A 7 -40.20 -8.36 -5.47
C VAL A 7 -40.50 -9.55 -6.40
N GLY A 8 -40.40 -9.32 -7.69
CA GLY A 8 -40.53 -10.34 -8.75
C GLY A 8 -39.93 -9.90 -10.09
N GLU A 9 -39.60 -8.62 -10.26
CA GLU A 9 -38.94 -8.12 -11.46
C GLU A 9 -37.45 -7.92 -11.20
N SER A 10 -36.62 -8.50 -12.06
CA SER A 10 -35.17 -8.31 -12.04
C SER A 10 -34.88 -6.85 -12.33
N TRP A 11 -34.73 -6.03 -11.29
CA TRP A 11 -34.25 -4.67 -11.42
C TRP A 11 -32.91 -4.69 -12.16
N PRO A 12 -32.72 -3.82 -13.17
CA PRO A 12 -31.39 -3.67 -13.78
C PRO A 12 -30.38 -3.40 -12.67
N ALA A 13 -29.21 -4.02 -12.77
CA ALA A 13 -28.20 -3.92 -11.70
C ALA A 13 -27.83 -2.45 -11.48
N THR A 14 -28.34 -1.88 -10.41
CA THR A 14 -28.09 -0.50 -9.99
C THR A 14 -27.11 -0.48 -8.82
N TRP A 15 -26.16 0.44 -8.85
CA TRP A 15 -25.08 0.55 -7.88
C TRP A 15 -25.04 1.94 -7.27
N LEU A 16 -24.80 2.03 -5.97
CA LEU A 16 -24.41 3.30 -5.34
C LEU A 16 -22.96 3.62 -5.76
N LEU A 17 -22.82 4.47 -6.76
CA LEU A 17 -21.50 4.76 -7.35
C LEU A 17 -20.70 5.72 -6.49
N ASP A 18 -21.33 6.82 -6.08
CA ASP A 18 -20.69 7.89 -5.33
C ASP A 18 -21.71 8.65 -4.46
N ALA A 19 -21.21 9.57 -3.62
CA ALA A 19 -22.04 10.42 -2.79
C ALA A 19 -21.37 11.78 -2.57
N ARG A 20 -22.17 12.85 -2.45
CA ARG A 20 -21.70 14.19 -2.15
C ARG A 20 -22.68 14.93 -1.24
N PRO A 21 -22.21 15.92 -0.46
CA PRO A 21 -23.13 16.75 0.33
C PRO A 21 -24.16 17.42 -0.58
N SER A 22 -25.45 17.37 -0.20
CA SER A 22 -26.47 18.19 -0.84
C SER A 22 -26.29 19.65 -0.47
N PRO A 23 -26.52 20.58 -1.42
CA PRO A 23 -26.54 22.01 -1.12
C PRO A 23 -27.64 22.42 -0.13
N SER A 24 -28.76 21.70 -0.13
CA SER A 24 -29.95 21.97 0.68
C SER A 24 -30.00 21.12 1.95
N ARG A 25 -30.24 19.82 1.82
CA ARG A 25 -30.44 18.89 2.92
C ARG A 25 -29.90 17.50 2.56
N GLY A 26 -29.27 16.84 3.53
CA GLY A 26 -28.83 15.44 3.39
C GLY A 26 -27.63 15.25 2.45
N VAL A 27 -27.68 14.17 1.72
CA VAL A 27 -26.64 13.69 0.84
C VAL A 27 -27.22 13.39 -0.54
N VAL A 28 -26.60 13.86 -1.60
CA VAL A 28 -26.88 13.41 -2.96
C VAL A 28 -26.16 12.09 -3.19
N LEU A 29 -26.94 11.05 -3.52
CA LEU A 29 -26.45 9.72 -3.86
C LEU A 29 -26.42 9.59 -5.39
N GLU A 30 -25.30 9.23 -5.96
CA GLU A 30 -25.09 9.03 -7.40
C GLU A 30 -25.22 7.53 -7.70
N LEU A 31 -26.28 7.16 -8.42
CA LEU A 31 -26.63 5.77 -8.74
C LEU A 31 -26.29 5.46 -10.19
N TYR A 32 -25.56 4.37 -10.41
CA TYR A 32 -25.18 3.89 -11.73
C TYR A 32 -26.06 2.70 -12.13
N GLU A 33 -26.70 2.80 -13.29
CA GLU A 33 -27.49 1.74 -13.90
C GLU A 33 -26.69 1.03 -14.98
N GLU A 34 -26.31 -0.23 -14.75
CA GLU A 34 -25.48 -0.98 -15.70
C GLU A 34 -26.13 -1.18 -17.06
N ALA A 35 -27.44 -1.38 -17.10
CA ALA A 35 -28.18 -1.63 -18.34
C ALA A 35 -28.15 -0.42 -19.31
N THR A 36 -28.18 0.78 -18.76
CA THR A 36 -28.22 2.02 -19.55
C THR A 36 -26.86 2.72 -19.62
N GLY A 37 -25.94 2.39 -18.72
CA GLY A 37 -24.66 3.09 -18.53
C GLY A 37 -24.83 4.51 -17.98
N ARG A 38 -26.01 4.86 -17.45
CA ARG A 38 -26.34 6.20 -16.96
C ARG A 38 -26.11 6.33 -15.45
N VAL A 39 -25.74 7.54 -15.05
CA VAL A 39 -25.70 7.94 -13.65
C VAL A 39 -26.91 8.84 -13.38
N ARG A 40 -27.67 8.54 -12.32
CA ARG A 40 -28.75 9.40 -11.83
C ARG A 40 -28.48 9.82 -10.39
N GLU A 41 -29.00 10.96 -10.00
CA GLU A 41 -28.86 11.51 -8.66
C GLU A 41 -30.16 11.36 -7.88
N ILE A 42 -30.02 11.06 -6.58
CA ILE A 42 -31.14 11.03 -5.63
C ILE A 42 -30.73 11.83 -4.40
N GLU A 43 -31.55 12.76 -3.98
CA GLU A 43 -31.42 13.41 -2.69
C GLU A 43 -31.88 12.46 -1.57
N SER A 44 -31.10 12.38 -0.50
CA SER A 44 -31.43 11.57 0.67
C SER A 44 -31.55 12.43 1.93
N ASP A 45 -32.29 11.94 2.90
CA ASP A 45 -32.44 12.59 4.21
C ASP A 45 -31.35 12.16 5.22
N ILE A 46 -30.19 11.67 4.74
CA ILE A 46 -29.09 11.27 5.59
C ILE A 46 -28.54 12.47 6.34
N VAL A 47 -28.53 12.39 7.68
CA VAL A 47 -28.06 13.45 8.56
C VAL A 47 -26.55 13.35 8.83
N TYR A 48 -25.97 14.49 9.18
CA TYR A 48 -24.56 14.59 9.61
C TYR A 48 -24.49 14.61 11.12
N TYR A 49 -23.45 14.02 11.69
CA TYR A 49 -23.23 13.94 13.13
C TYR A 49 -22.18 14.95 13.58
N GLY A 50 -22.45 15.66 14.66
CA GLY A 50 -21.52 16.56 15.32
C GLY A 50 -21.27 16.16 16.77
N TYR A 51 -20.10 16.51 17.28
CA TYR A 51 -19.64 16.14 18.62
C TYR A 51 -19.03 17.36 19.31
N ILE A 52 -19.49 17.65 20.52
CA ILE A 52 -19.03 18.80 21.30
C ILE A 52 -18.74 18.34 22.73
N TYR A 53 -17.59 18.77 23.25
CA TYR A 53 -17.33 18.70 24.68
C TYR A 53 -17.70 20.02 25.34
N SER A 54 -18.35 19.91 26.49
CA SER A 54 -18.70 21.04 27.40
C SER A 54 -18.68 20.53 28.83
N ASP A 55 -18.38 21.42 29.77
CA ASP A 55 -18.46 21.11 31.20
C ASP A 55 -19.91 20.94 31.68
N ASN A 56 -20.89 21.45 30.92
CA ASN A 56 -22.33 21.23 31.16
C ASN A 56 -23.02 20.68 29.89
N PRO A 57 -22.79 19.38 29.54
CA PRO A 57 -23.27 18.81 28.28
C PRO A 57 -24.80 18.77 28.18
N HIS A 58 -25.51 18.56 29.30
CA HIS A 58 -27.00 18.55 29.32
C HIS A 58 -27.61 19.91 29.04
N ALA A 59 -27.01 20.99 29.53
CA ALA A 59 -27.47 22.33 29.20
C ALA A 59 -27.25 22.66 27.73
N VAL A 60 -26.05 22.35 27.20
CA VAL A 60 -25.72 22.59 25.80
C VAL A 60 -26.62 21.78 24.86
N SER A 61 -26.89 20.50 25.18
CA SER A 61 -27.78 19.65 24.37
C SER A 61 -29.19 20.29 24.30
N ARG A 62 -29.76 20.69 25.43
CA ARG A 62 -31.09 21.37 25.48
C ARG A 62 -31.10 22.67 24.72
N GLN A 63 -30.06 23.51 24.91
CA GLN A 63 -29.92 24.79 24.23
C GLN A 63 -29.92 24.66 22.71
N LEU A 64 -29.13 23.69 22.16
CA LEU A 64 -29.04 23.47 20.71
C LEU A 64 -30.42 23.14 20.10
N VAL A 65 -31.23 22.37 20.81
CA VAL A 65 -32.57 21.99 20.34
C VAL A 65 -33.56 23.20 20.55
N TYR A 66 -33.50 23.84 21.71
CA TYR A 66 -34.39 24.98 22.03
C TYR A 66 -34.23 26.18 21.08
N GLU A 67 -32.97 26.48 20.69
CA GLU A 67 -32.67 27.54 19.73
C GLU A 67 -32.97 27.14 18.28
N GLY A 68 -33.45 25.92 18.05
CA GLY A 68 -33.76 25.38 16.72
C GLY A 68 -32.50 25.22 15.84
N LEU A 69 -31.31 25.14 16.44
CA LEU A 69 -30.06 24.95 15.71
C LEU A 69 -29.89 23.53 15.18
N VAL A 70 -30.49 22.55 15.86
CA VAL A 70 -30.48 21.15 15.50
C VAL A 70 -31.87 20.54 15.72
N GLU A 71 -32.16 19.42 15.00
CA GLU A 71 -33.40 18.67 15.24
C GLU A 71 -33.28 17.81 16.49
N ASP A 72 -32.10 17.22 16.71
CA ASP A 72 -31.87 16.28 17.78
C ASP A 72 -30.46 16.45 18.36
N ALA A 73 -30.37 16.43 19.70
CA ALA A 73 -29.12 16.45 20.44
C ALA A 73 -29.27 15.71 21.77
N TRP A 74 -28.31 14.87 22.09
CA TRP A 74 -28.30 14.06 23.30
C TRP A 74 -26.89 13.97 23.90
N VAL A 75 -26.78 13.46 25.11
CA VAL A 75 -25.52 13.24 25.80
C VAL A 75 -25.13 11.78 25.78
N GLU A 76 -23.90 11.50 25.43
CA GLU A 76 -23.31 10.16 25.44
C GLU A 76 -21.99 10.13 26.20
N GLU A 77 -21.73 8.96 26.81
CA GLU A 77 -20.45 8.67 27.46
C GLU A 77 -19.45 8.10 26.46
N TRP A 78 -18.31 8.77 26.30
CA TRP A 78 -17.23 8.38 25.41
C TRP A 78 -15.89 8.32 26.13
N PHE A 79 -15.06 7.36 25.77
CA PHE A 79 -13.73 7.20 26.35
C PHE A 79 -12.77 8.28 25.83
N ALA A 80 -12.06 8.92 26.76
CA ALA A 80 -11.13 10.00 26.46
C ALA A 80 -9.68 9.49 26.30
N PRO A 81 -8.90 10.08 25.36
CA PRO A 81 -7.47 9.79 25.25
C PRO A 81 -6.71 10.30 26.49
N PRO A 82 -5.44 9.88 26.75
CA PRO A 82 -4.61 9.09 25.82
C PRO A 82 -4.82 7.58 25.89
N TYR A 83 -5.29 7.05 27.03
CA TYR A 83 -5.40 5.59 27.23
C TYR A 83 -6.85 5.09 27.20
N TYR A 84 -7.82 5.96 26.90
CA TYR A 84 -9.24 5.63 26.80
C TYR A 84 -9.79 4.84 27.99
N ARG A 85 -9.42 5.28 29.21
CA ARG A 85 -9.89 4.71 30.48
C ARG A 85 -11.01 5.52 31.09
N GLU A 86 -10.87 6.82 31.03
CA GLU A 86 -11.85 7.76 31.56
C GLU A 86 -12.95 7.98 30.54
N LYS A 87 -14.20 8.02 31.00
CA LYS A 87 -15.33 8.44 30.19
C LYS A 87 -15.57 9.93 30.39
N LYS A 88 -15.97 10.58 29.32
CA LYS A 88 -16.44 11.96 29.32
C LYS A 88 -17.82 12.02 28.69
N SER A 89 -18.72 12.76 29.32
CA SER A 89 -20.00 13.07 28.74
C SER A 89 -19.80 14.09 27.63
N ILE A 90 -20.23 13.76 26.43
CA ILE A 90 -20.16 14.64 25.27
C ILE A 90 -21.55 14.83 24.66
N VAL A 91 -21.77 15.98 24.06
CA VAL A 91 -22.99 16.27 23.29
C VAL A 91 -22.80 15.70 21.90
N VAL A 92 -23.72 14.83 21.49
CA VAL A 92 -23.87 14.35 20.11
C VAL A 92 -25.12 15.00 19.54
N PHE A 93 -25.06 15.49 18.31
CA PHE A 93 -26.19 16.10 17.65
C PHE A 93 -26.21 15.76 16.17
N THR A 94 -27.38 15.91 15.55
CA THR A 94 -27.56 15.75 14.11
C THR A 94 -27.78 17.08 13.42
N ALA A 95 -27.23 17.23 12.21
CA ALA A 95 -27.43 18.38 11.34
C ALA A 95 -28.00 17.93 9.98
N LYS A 96 -28.95 18.70 9.44
CA LYS A 96 -29.62 18.39 8.17
C LYS A 96 -28.71 18.49 6.96
N SER A 97 -27.68 19.33 7.04
CA SER A 97 -26.74 19.51 5.93
C SER A 97 -25.31 19.68 6.43
N PHE A 98 -24.35 19.42 5.54
CA PHE A 98 -22.93 19.64 5.83
C PHE A 98 -22.60 21.12 6.12
N ARG A 99 -23.30 22.04 5.48
CA ARG A 99 -23.15 23.49 5.71
C ARG A 99 -23.63 23.86 7.11
N GLU A 100 -24.75 23.32 7.53
CA GLU A 100 -25.30 23.53 8.88
C GLU A 100 -24.38 22.97 9.95
N LEU A 101 -23.89 21.72 9.80
CA LEU A 101 -22.92 21.13 10.71
C LEU A 101 -21.70 22.05 10.91
N LYS A 102 -21.11 22.54 9.80
CA LYS A 102 -19.96 23.45 9.86
C LYS A 102 -20.29 24.74 10.61
N ARG A 103 -21.46 25.33 10.37
CA ARG A 103 -21.91 26.53 11.03
C ARG A 103 -22.04 26.34 12.55
N ILE A 104 -22.70 25.26 12.97
CA ILE A 104 -22.92 24.93 14.39
C ILE A 104 -21.59 24.73 15.11
N LEU A 105 -20.69 23.91 14.55
CA LEU A 105 -19.37 23.66 15.13
C LEU A 105 -18.52 24.95 15.23
N ALA A 106 -18.53 25.80 14.20
CA ALA A 106 -17.79 27.05 14.19
C ALA A 106 -18.35 28.06 15.20
N THR A 107 -19.67 28.16 15.33
CA THR A 107 -20.33 29.01 16.33
C THR A 107 -20.05 28.49 17.75
N GLY A 108 -20.16 27.18 17.96
CA GLY A 108 -19.81 26.57 19.24
C GLY A 108 -18.37 26.84 19.67
N GLU A 109 -17.42 26.71 18.74
CA GLU A 109 -15.99 26.97 19.01
C GLU A 109 -15.75 28.46 19.41
N LYS A 110 -16.42 29.39 18.76
CA LYS A 110 -16.39 30.82 19.14
C LYS A 110 -16.96 31.07 20.54
N ASN A 111 -17.94 30.30 20.98
CA ASN A 111 -18.57 30.36 22.29
C ASN A 111 -17.87 29.47 23.34
N GLY A 112 -16.64 29.06 23.11
CA GLY A 112 -15.81 28.30 24.06
C GLY A 112 -16.11 26.80 24.12
N LEU A 113 -17.02 26.27 23.30
CA LEU A 113 -17.26 24.84 23.20
C LEU A 113 -16.12 24.16 22.41
N LYS A 114 -15.82 22.90 22.73
CA LYS A 114 -14.72 22.15 22.07
C LYS A 114 -15.28 21.12 21.10
N PRO A 115 -15.25 21.38 19.77
CA PRO A 115 -15.63 20.37 18.79
C PRO A 115 -14.68 19.18 18.84
N LEU A 116 -15.24 17.98 18.88
CA LEU A 116 -14.53 16.71 18.90
C LEU A 116 -14.73 15.96 17.59
N ASN A 117 -14.01 14.88 17.43
CA ASN A 117 -14.25 13.89 16.37
C ASN A 117 -14.34 14.51 14.96
N LYS A 118 -13.52 15.53 14.67
CA LYS A 118 -13.48 16.19 13.35
C LYS A 118 -13.01 15.27 12.20
N TYR A 119 -12.55 14.06 12.52
CA TYR A 119 -12.15 13.01 11.59
C TYR A 119 -12.90 11.73 11.92
N PRO A 120 -13.36 10.90 10.95
CA PRO A 120 -13.22 11.05 9.50
C PRO A 120 -14.08 12.22 8.95
N HIS A 121 -14.01 12.44 7.61
CA HIS A 121 -14.86 13.45 6.97
C HIS A 121 -16.33 13.20 7.30
N PRO A 122 -17.14 14.22 7.66
CA PRO A 122 -18.53 14.02 8.11
C PRO A 122 -19.41 13.25 7.13
N LEU A 123 -19.20 13.38 5.82
CA LEU A 123 -19.92 12.58 4.81
C LEU A 123 -19.60 11.07 4.94
N VAL A 124 -18.35 10.72 5.24
CA VAL A 124 -17.95 9.32 5.44
C VAL A 124 -18.65 8.73 6.66
N GLU A 125 -18.70 9.49 7.75
CA GLU A 125 -19.41 9.04 8.96
C GLU A 125 -20.92 8.94 8.73
N ALA A 126 -21.52 9.89 8.01
CA ALA A 126 -22.93 9.86 7.66
C ALA A 126 -23.29 8.60 6.84
N LEU A 127 -22.49 8.27 5.82
CA LEU A 127 -22.66 7.05 5.03
C LEU A 127 -22.45 5.78 5.87
N TYR A 128 -21.43 5.77 6.74
CA TYR A 128 -21.17 4.64 7.65
C TYR A 128 -22.35 4.37 8.57
N ARG A 129 -22.93 5.41 9.21
CA ARG A 129 -24.08 5.28 10.09
C ARG A 129 -25.35 4.89 9.34
N ALA A 130 -25.50 5.33 8.10
CA ALA A 130 -26.59 4.91 7.21
C ALA A 130 -26.39 3.51 6.62
N GLY A 131 -25.27 2.84 6.86
CA GLY A 131 -24.97 1.52 6.30
C GLY A 131 -24.68 1.55 4.79
N LEU A 132 -24.45 2.71 4.20
CA LEU A 132 -24.27 2.90 2.75
C LEU A 132 -22.79 2.90 2.37
N ARG A 133 -22.38 1.87 1.69
CA ARG A 133 -21.01 1.79 1.14
C ARG A 133 -21.02 2.22 -0.32
N PRO A 134 -20.09 3.07 -0.78
CA PRO A 134 -19.93 3.32 -2.22
C PRO A 134 -19.62 2.03 -2.97
N LEU A 135 -19.95 1.99 -4.25
CA LEU A 135 -19.67 0.86 -5.16
C LEU A 135 -20.33 -0.47 -4.70
N THR A 136 -21.49 -0.38 -4.04
CA THR A 136 -22.30 -1.53 -3.63
C THR A 136 -23.64 -1.56 -4.35
N ARG A 137 -24.22 -2.76 -4.48
CA ARG A 137 -25.46 -2.96 -5.21
C ARG A 137 -26.65 -2.40 -4.43
N VAL A 138 -27.50 -1.63 -5.10
CA VAL A 138 -28.78 -1.16 -4.58
C VAL A 138 -29.78 -2.31 -4.62
N ILE A 139 -30.47 -2.56 -3.50
CA ILE A 139 -31.50 -3.59 -3.36
C ILE A 139 -32.89 -2.99 -3.17
N GLU A 140 -32.96 -1.76 -2.71
CA GLU A 140 -34.23 -1.05 -2.50
C GLU A 140 -34.01 0.42 -2.81
N LEU A 141 -34.95 1.01 -3.52
CA LEU A 141 -35.00 2.44 -3.84
C LEU A 141 -36.21 3.04 -3.14
N LYS A 142 -35.97 4.09 -2.37
CA LYS A 142 -36.98 4.91 -1.70
C LYS A 142 -37.00 6.29 -2.33
N GLU A 143 -38.06 7.04 -2.12
CA GLU A 143 -38.19 8.40 -2.64
C GLU A 143 -36.99 9.29 -2.26
N ARG A 144 -36.51 9.16 -1.01
CA ARG A 144 -35.38 9.94 -0.47
C ARG A 144 -34.28 9.06 0.17
N GLY A 145 -33.93 7.99 -0.46
CA GLY A 145 -32.87 7.11 0.02
C GLY A 145 -32.75 5.78 -0.70
N VAL A 146 -31.79 5.02 -0.34
CA VAL A 146 -31.52 3.69 -0.89
C VAL A 146 -31.13 2.72 0.22
N SER A 147 -31.37 1.43 -0.01
CA SER A 147 -30.73 0.35 0.75
C SER A 147 -29.75 -0.37 -0.16
N THR A 148 -28.58 -0.71 0.36
CA THR A 148 -27.56 -1.40 -0.41
C THR A 148 -27.16 -2.72 0.23
N THR A 149 -26.66 -3.63 -0.59
CA THR A 149 -26.08 -4.89 -0.12
C THR A 149 -24.68 -5.06 -0.66
N TRP A 150 -23.82 -5.64 0.14
CA TRP A 150 -22.47 -5.99 -0.26
C TRP A 150 -22.06 -7.33 0.34
N SER A 151 -21.44 -8.15 -0.50
CA SER A 151 -20.79 -9.40 -0.11
C SER A 151 -19.32 -9.33 -0.52
N TYR A 152 -18.43 -9.82 0.32
CA TYR A 152 -17.00 -9.93 0.01
C TYR A 152 -16.73 -10.82 -1.22
N SER A 153 -17.63 -11.75 -1.52
CA SER A 153 -17.61 -12.59 -2.72
C SER A 153 -18.42 -12.02 -3.89
N GLY A 154 -19.06 -10.84 -3.71
CA GLY A 154 -19.85 -10.20 -4.75
C GLY A 154 -18.95 -9.58 -5.84
N ARG A 155 -19.49 -9.48 -7.06
CA ARG A 155 -18.79 -8.79 -8.17
C ARG A 155 -18.71 -7.27 -7.96
N ASP A 156 -17.88 -6.61 -8.72
CA ASP A 156 -17.88 -5.16 -8.85
C ASP A 156 -18.87 -4.69 -9.94
N PRO A 157 -19.28 -3.40 -9.93
CA PRO A 157 -20.02 -2.83 -11.04
C PRO A 157 -19.19 -2.89 -12.33
N ILE A 158 -19.85 -3.16 -13.45
CA ILE A 158 -19.24 -3.09 -14.79
C ILE A 158 -19.16 -1.64 -15.22
N LEU A 159 -18.05 -0.98 -14.90
CA LEU A 159 -17.82 0.43 -15.21
C LEU A 159 -16.80 0.56 -16.34
N ARG A 160 -17.06 1.48 -17.28
CA ARG A 160 -16.03 1.91 -18.23
C ARG A 160 -15.02 2.78 -17.47
N SER A 161 -13.96 2.17 -16.96
CA SER A 161 -12.91 2.87 -16.25
C SER A 161 -11.56 2.70 -16.95
N LEU A 162 -10.72 3.73 -16.89
CA LEU A 162 -9.35 3.70 -17.35
C LEU A 162 -8.40 3.98 -16.18
N VAL A 163 -7.32 3.23 -16.11
CA VAL A 163 -6.18 3.53 -15.25
C VAL A 163 -5.02 3.94 -16.15
N ILE A 164 -4.52 5.14 -15.94
CA ILE A 164 -3.44 5.70 -16.77
C ILE A 164 -2.23 5.95 -15.88
N SER A 165 -1.14 5.32 -16.24
CA SER A 165 0.14 5.47 -15.56
C SER A 165 1.24 5.82 -16.56
N ALA A 166 2.33 6.41 -16.04
CA ALA A 166 3.53 6.61 -16.83
C ALA A 166 4.69 5.86 -16.17
N GLY A 167 5.51 5.19 -16.96
CA GLY A 167 6.67 4.45 -16.48
C GLY A 167 7.58 4.01 -17.63
N ASN A 168 8.88 3.90 -17.36
CA ASN A 168 9.86 3.46 -18.36
C ASN A 168 9.81 4.25 -19.68
N GLY A 169 9.60 5.56 -19.59
CA GLY A 169 9.51 6.43 -20.78
C GLY A 169 8.21 6.31 -21.58
N SER A 170 7.24 5.52 -21.16
CA SER A 170 5.98 5.30 -21.88
C SER A 170 4.77 5.52 -20.98
N TYR A 171 3.60 5.71 -21.62
CA TYR A 171 2.30 5.71 -20.96
C TYR A 171 1.67 4.33 -21.09
N ILE A 172 1.00 3.89 -20.02
CA ILE A 172 0.23 2.66 -20.00
C ILE A 172 -1.21 3.04 -19.68
N VAL A 173 -2.13 2.67 -20.57
CA VAL A 173 -3.57 2.84 -20.41
C VAL A 173 -4.18 1.45 -20.24
N GLU A 174 -4.83 1.22 -19.11
CA GLU A 174 -5.47 -0.06 -18.77
C GLU A 174 -6.98 0.14 -18.60
N GLY A 175 -7.78 -0.63 -19.34
CA GLY A 175 -9.23 -0.59 -19.30
C GLY A 175 -9.82 -1.28 -20.53
N GLY A 176 -10.38 -2.48 -20.37
CA GLY A 176 -10.87 -3.32 -21.48
C GLY A 176 -9.77 -3.83 -22.42
N ARG A 177 -8.84 -2.98 -22.80
CA ARG A 177 -7.59 -3.30 -23.51
C ARG A 177 -6.43 -2.60 -22.82
N ARG A 178 -5.22 -3.13 -22.99
CA ARG A 178 -3.99 -2.50 -22.53
C ARG A 178 -3.29 -1.87 -23.71
N LEU A 179 -3.10 -0.53 -23.65
CA LEU A 179 -2.32 0.24 -24.60
C LEU A 179 -1.02 0.69 -23.94
N ARG A 180 0.10 0.53 -24.63
CA ARG A 180 1.37 1.15 -24.28
C ARG A 180 1.79 2.08 -25.40
N THR A 181 2.02 3.34 -25.09
CA THR A 181 2.41 4.37 -26.06
C THR A 181 3.41 5.34 -25.46
N TRP A 182 4.19 6.02 -26.31
CA TRP A 182 5.08 7.12 -25.92
C TRP A 182 4.43 8.50 -26.17
N SER A 183 3.31 8.53 -26.89
CA SER A 183 2.60 9.76 -27.25
C SER A 183 1.48 10.08 -26.26
N ILE A 184 1.52 11.30 -25.69
CA ILE A 184 0.44 11.80 -24.83
C ILE A 184 -0.84 12.05 -25.64
N ARG A 185 -0.70 12.40 -26.93
CA ARG A 185 -1.84 12.59 -27.85
C ARG A 185 -2.61 11.30 -28.08
N GLU A 186 -1.90 10.17 -28.25
CA GLU A 186 -2.55 8.86 -28.37
C GLU A 186 -3.32 8.49 -27.10
N VAL A 187 -2.76 8.83 -25.91
CA VAL A 187 -3.49 8.63 -24.65
C VAL A 187 -4.75 9.48 -24.60
N ALA A 188 -4.66 10.76 -24.97
CA ALA A 188 -5.80 11.67 -25.00
C ALA A 188 -6.87 11.20 -26.00
N SER A 189 -6.46 10.80 -27.20
CA SER A 189 -7.38 10.23 -28.22
C SER A 189 -8.07 8.98 -27.73
N ALA A 190 -7.33 8.07 -27.05
CA ALA A 190 -7.91 6.87 -26.47
C ALA A 190 -8.98 7.17 -25.39
N ILE A 191 -8.80 8.23 -24.59
CA ILE A 191 -9.80 8.66 -23.60
C ILE A 191 -11.05 9.17 -24.31
N VAL A 192 -10.89 10.04 -25.32
CA VAL A 192 -12.00 10.63 -26.06
C VAL A 192 -12.80 9.58 -26.82
N GLU A 193 -12.13 8.60 -27.42
CA GLU A 193 -12.76 7.48 -28.13
C GLU A 193 -13.50 6.54 -27.17
N TYR A 194 -12.84 6.13 -26.09
CA TYR A 194 -13.39 5.17 -25.13
C TYR A 194 -14.52 5.74 -24.27
N ARG A 195 -14.53 7.06 -24.05
CA ARG A 195 -15.49 7.78 -23.18
C ARG A 195 -15.68 7.09 -21.85
N PRO A 196 -14.63 7.00 -21.03
CA PRO A 196 -14.70 6.31 -19.74
C PRO A 196 -15.61 7.08 -18.79
N LEU A 197 -16.31 6.35 -17.92
CA LEU A 197 -17.03 6.97 -16.81
C LEU A 197 -16.04 7.49 -15.75
N ILE A 198 -14.98 6.71 -15.47
CA ILE A 198 -13.98 7.07 -14.46
C ILE A 198 -12.57 6.93 -15.05
N VAL A 199 -11.72 7.93 -14.79
CA VAL A 199 -10.29 7.87 -15.10
C VAL A 199 -9.49 7.98 -13.81
N PHE A 200 -8.63 7.00 -13.56
CA PHE A 200 -7.64 7.01 -12.50
C PHE A 200 -6.27 7.39 -13.08
N THR A 201 -5.75 8.54 -12.70
CA THR A 201 -4.43 8.98 -13.17
C THR A 201 -3.81 10.02 -12.23
N GLU A 202 -2.49 10.18 -12.31
CA GLU A 202 -1.77 11.19 -11.53
C GLU A 202 -2.22 12.62 -11.91
N PRO A 203 -2.33 13.55 -10.92
CA PRO A 203 -2.79 14.91 -11.17
C PRO A 203 -2.02 15.65 -12.26
N GLY A 204 -0.69 15.53 -12.26
CA GLY A 204 0.17 16.18 -13.26
C GLY A 204 -0.03 15.60 -14.67
N LEU A 205 -0.30 14.31 -14.77
CA LEU A 205 -0.57 13.66 -16.04
C LEU A 205 -1.96 14.07 -16.58
N TYR A 206 -2.97 14.13 -15.70
CA TYR A 206 -4.30 14.59 -16.08
C TYR A 206 -4.28 16.03 -16.62
N LEU A 207 -3.58 16.95 -15.94
CA LEU A 207 -3.46 18.34 -16.40
C LEU A 207 -2.79 18.42 -17.77
N ARG A 208 -1.77 17.62 -18.05
CA ARG A 208 -1.13 17.56 -19.38
C ARG A 208 -2.06 17.01 -20.44
N LEU A 209 -2.83 15.96 -20.12
CA LEU A 209 -3.82 15.39 -21.05
C LEU A 209 -4.89 16.42 -21.45
N VAL A 210 -5.43 17.16 -20.48
CA VAL A 210 -6.41 18.23 -20.71
C VAL A 210 -5.80 19.42 -21.46
N SER A 211 -4.52 19.72 -21.23
CA SER A 211 -3.81 20.78 -21.98
C SER A 211 -3.55 20.42 -23.45
N GLU A 212 -3.25 19.15 -23.71
CA GLU A 212 -3.01 18.63 -25.06
C GLU A 212 -4.30 18.47 -25.87
N GLU A 213 -5.37 17.98 -25.22
CA GLU A 213 -6.67 17.74 -25.82
C GLU A 213 -7.80 18.15 -24.82
N PRO A 214 -8.32 19.38 -24.91
CA PRO A 214 -9.33 19.90 -23.97
C PRO A 214 -10.60 19.05 -23.88
N THR A 215 -10.98 18.35 -24.95
CA THR A 215 -12.18 17.48 -25.01
C THR A 215 -12.06 16.27 -24.07
N VAL A 216 -10.87 15.92 -23.59
CA VAL A 216 -10.66 14.91 -22.54
C VAL A 216 -11.49 15.23 -21.30
N ARG A 217 -11.59 16.51 -20.91
CA ARG A 217 -12.33 16.93 -19.72
C ARG A 217 -13.83 16.63 -19.83
N GLU A 218 -14.38 16.80 -21.02
CA GLU A 218 -15.82 16.57 -21.29
C GLU A 218 -16.14 15.09 -21.53
N SER A 219 -15.12 14.32 -21.91
CA SER A 219 -15.26 12.88 -22.18
C SER A 219 -15.26 12.01 -20.94
N VAL A 220 -14.95 12.57 -19.75
CA VAL A 220 -14.80 11.84 -18.48
C VAL A 220 -15.81 12.36 -17.45
N TRP A 221 -16.67 11.48 -16.94
CA TRP A 221 -17.61 11.86 -15.87
C TRP A 221 -16.88 12.16 -14.56
N LYS A 222 -15.92 11.33 -14.16
CA LYS A 222 -15.16 11.54 -12.94
C LYS A 222 -13.68 11.19 -13.11
N TRP A 223 -12.84 12.11 -12.71
CA TRP A 223 -11.43 11.87 -12.56
C TRP A 223 -11.07 11.62 -11.08
N VAL A 224 -10.28 10.58 -10.83
CA VAL A 224 -9.78 10.20 -9.51
C VAL A 224 -8.25 10.17 -9.55
N PRO A 225 -7.56 10.91 -8.67
CA PRO A 225 -6.11 10.83 -8.57
C PRO A 225 -5.65 9.42 -8.26
N GLY A 226 -4.79 8.88 -9.11
CA GLY A 226 -4.34 7.50 -9.02
C GLY A 226 -3.40 7.13 -10.16
N GLY A 227 -3.43 5.89 -10.62
CA GLY A 227 -2.63 5.41 -11.75
C GLY A 227 -1.60 4.35 -11.39
N SER A 228 -1.37 4.11 -10.08
CA SER A 228 -0.45 3.07 -9.61
C SER A 228 -1.14 1.74 -9.25
N PHE A 229 -2.46 1.71 -9.24
CA PHE A 229 -3.29 0.58 -8.82
C PHE A 229 -4.44 0.36 -9.80
N SER A 230 -4.99 -0.84 -9.84
CA SER A 230 -6.15 -1.15 -10.66
C SER A 230 -7.42 -0.42 -10.17
N ALA A 231 -8.42 -0.27 -11.03
CA ALA A 231 -9.70 0.29 -10.64
C ALA A 231 -10.36 -0.48 -9.48
N HIS A 232 -10.25 -1.81 -9.48
CA HIS A 232 -10.81 -2.68 -8.43
C HIS A 232 -10.15 -2.45 -7.06
N GLU A 233 -8.86 -2.09 -7.00
CA GLU A 233 -8.20 -1.70 -5.75
C GLU A 233 -8.77 -0.39 -5.20
N TYR A 234 -8.99 0.62 -6.05
CA TYR A 234 -9.66 1.87 -5.63
C TYR A 234 -11.10 1.64 -5.17
N TYR A 235 -11.84 0.76 -5.84
CA TYR A 235 -13.20 0.40 -5.43
C TYR A 235 -13.22 -0.28 -4.07
N GLU A 236 -12.28 -1.16 -3.81
CA GLU A 236 -12.19 -1.84 -2.51
C GLU A 236 -11.83 -0.87 -1.38
N TRP A 237 -10.89 0.05 -1.59
CA TRP A 237 -10.57 1.08 -0.61
C TRP A 237 -11.77 2.00 -0.31
N SER A 238 -12.49 2.40 -1.33
CA SER A 238 -13.72 3.19 -1.18
C SER A 238 -14.75 2.47 -0.31
N ARG A 239 -14.99 1.20 -0.59
CA ARG A 239 -15.93 0.36 0.18
C ARG A 239 -15.49 0.15 1.63
N LEU A 240 -14.24 -0.22 1.86
CA LEU A 240 -13.72 -0.52 3.20
C LEU A 240 -13.74 0.70 4.11
N SER A 241 -13.47 1.89 3.56
CA SER A 241 -13.41 3.14 4.30
C SER A 241 -14.69 3.97 4.24
N TYR A 242 -15.75 3.53 3.54
CA TYR A 242 -16.94 4.34 3.26
C TYR A 242 -16.64 5.69 2.60
N THR A 243 -15.50 5.82 1.94
CA THR A 243 -15.07 7.06 1.31
C THR A 243 -15.62 7.15 -0.11
N PRO A 244 -16.50 8.10 -0.43
CA PRO A 244 -16.97 8.35 -1.79
C PRO A 244 -15.84 8.64 -2.75
N LEU A 245 -15.99 8.29 -4.04
CA LEU A 245 -15.00 8.57 -5.08
C LEU A 245 -14.68 10.07 -5.19
N SER A 246 -15.67 10.92 -4.96
CA SER A 246 -15.52 12.39 -4.93
C SER A 246 -14.56 12.89 -3.84
N LEU A 247 -14.41 12.15 -2.75
CA LEU A 247 -13.47 12.44 -1.66
C LEU A 247 -12.12 11.74 -1.81
N MET A 248 -11.96 10.87 -2.80
CA MET A 248 -10.69 10.20 -3.06
C MET A 248 -9.64 11.12 -3.70
N ASN A 249 -9.97 12.37 -3.97
CA ASN A 249 -9.04 13.41 -4.38
C ASN A 249 -7.99 13.65 -3.29
N ASN A 250 -6.78 13.15 -3.46
CA ASN A 250 -5.69 13.12 -2.48
C ASN A 250 -5.75 11.95 -1.48
N VAL A 251 -6.45 10.87 -1.78
CA VAL A 251 -6.42 9.68 -0.95
C VAL A 251 -5.10 8.96 -1.13
N THR A 252 -4.35 8.87 -0.05
CA THR A 252 -3.23 7.95 0.11
C THR A 252 -3.71 6.69 0.81
N ILE A 253 -3.00 5.58 0.62
CA ILE A 253 -3.28 4.32 1.33
C ILE A 253 -3.40 4.56 2.85
N GLY A 254 -2.52 5.40 3.40
CA GLY A 254 -2.57 5.76 4.80
C GLY A 254 -3.81 6.54 5.22
N ARG A 255 -4.37 7.39 4.35
CA ARG A 255 -5.64 8.07 4.64
C ARG A 255 -6.81 7.08 4.67
N VAL A 256 -6.83 6.10 3.76
CA VAL A 256 -7.82 5.01 3.80
C VAL A 256 -7.72 4.24 5.11
N LEU A 257 -6.53 3.81 5.50
CA LEU A 257 -6.27 3.13 6.76
C LEU A 257 -6.74 3.96 7.96
N THR A 258 -6.32 5.22 8.05
CA THR A 258 -6.72 6.12 9.14
C THR A 258 -8.23 6.32 9.19
N THR A 259 -8.92 6.32 8.04
CA THR A 259 -10.38 6.39 8.00
C THR A 259 -11.02 5.12 8.58
N ILE A 260 -10.50 3.94 8.24
CA ILE A 260 -10.98 2.67 8.82
C ILE A 260 -10.77 2.65 10.34
N GLU A 261 -9.60 3.06 10.82
CA GLU A 261 -9.30 3.17 12.26
C GLU A 261 -10.22 4.19 12.96
N ALA A 262 -10.51 5.32 12.32
CA ALA A 262 -11.42 6.31 12.85
C ALA A 262 -12.87 5.79 12.95
N LEU A 263 -13.35 5.05 11.97
CA LEU A 263 -14.66 4.40 12.02
C LEU A 263 -14.71 3.32 13.11
N GLU A 264 -13.63 2.59 13.31
CA GLU A 264 -13.52 1.62 14.41
C GLU A 264 -13.54 2.33 15.77
N SER A 265 -12.87 3.47 15.91
CA SER A 265 -12.92 4.28 17.13
C SER A 265 -14.34 4.81 17.43
N ARG A 266 -15.14 5.12 16.38
CA ARG A 266 -16.56 5.46 16.54
C ARG A 266 -17.35 4.31 17.13
N ARG A 267 -17.13 3.11 16.62
CA ARG A 267 -17.77 1.88 17.15
C ARG A 267 -17.43 1.63 18.62
N MET A 268 -16.19 1.93 19.00
CA MET A 268 -15.70 1.80 20.38
C MET A 268 -16.07 2.98 21.29
N LYS A 269 -16.71 4.02 20.77
CA LYS A 269 -16.98 5.29 21.46
C LYS A 269 -15.69 5.94 22.02
N TYR A 270 -14.64 6.00 21.21
CA TYR A 270 -13.38 6.65 21.53
C TYR A 270 -13.32 8.05 20.92
N ILE A 271 -13.00 9.05 21.75
CA ILE A 271 -12.87 10.44 21.32
C ILE A 271 -11.59 10.61 20.51
N ILE A 272 -11.70 11.11 19.28
CA ILE A 272 -10.57 11.56 18.49
C ILE A 272 -10.35 13.05 18.75
N GLN A 273 -9.20 13.41 19.32
CA GLN A 273 -8.76 14.80 19.48
C GLN A 273 -7.85 15.20 18.33
N ARG A 274 -7.87 16.48 17.96
CA ARG A 274 -7.03 17.04 16.90
C ARG A 274 -5.57 17.13 17.31
N GLU A 275 -5.33 17.39 18.59
CA GLU A 275 -3.99 17.52 19.15
C GLU A 275 -3.53 16.19 19.74
N HIS A 276 -2.57 15.58 19.07
CA HIS A 276 -2.02 14.28 19.45
C HIS A 276 -0.82 14.47 20.35
N SER A 277 -0.98 15.09 21.49
CA SER A 277 0.05 15.04 22.52
C SER A 277 -0.13 13.76 23.35
N ARG A 278 0.31 12.62 22.81
CA ARG A 278 0.57 11.49 23.69
C ARG A 278 1.89 11.77 24.39
N PRO A 279 1.95 11.77 25.72
CA PRO A 279 3.22 11.84 26.40
C PRO A 279 3.97 10.53 26.17
N GLU A 280 4.83 10.53 25.19
CA GLU A 280 5.86 9.50 25.09
C GLU A 280 6.83 9.71 26.25
N LYS A 281 7.29 8.61 26.87
CA LYS A 281 8.32 8.70 27.92
C LYS A 281 9.54 9.46 27.38
N PHE A 282 10.11 10.33 28.20
CA PHE A 282 11.38 10.96 27.87
C PHE A 282 12.42 9.87 27.61
N ARG A 283 13.17 10.03 26.51
CA ARG A 283 14.17 9.04 26.09
C ARG A 283 15.56 9.60 26.26
N SER A 284 16.43 8.79 26.84
CA SER A 284 17.85 9.07 26.82
C SER A 284 18.42 8.92 25.40
N LEU A 285 19.59 9.51 25.14
CA LEU A 285 20.30 9.29 23.87
C LEU A 285 20.63 7.81 23.66
N VAL A 286 20.92 7.07 24.74
CA VAL A 286 21.15 5.63 24.71
C VAL A 286 19.88 4.88 24.27
N ASP A 287 18.71 5.26 24.79
CA ASP A 287 17.43 4.67 24.36
C ASP A 287 17.17 4.90 22.88
N LEU A 288 17.41 6.09 22.37
CA LEU A 288 17.23 6.40 20.93
C LEU A 288 18.14 5.54 20.04
N ILE A 289 19.37 5.29 20.47
CA ILE A 289 20.34 4.48 19.71
C ILE A 289 20.05 2.99 19.83
N THR A 290 19.56 2.53 20.99
CA THR A 290 19.43 1.08 21.29
C THR A 290 18.03 0.52 21.01
N LEU A 291 16.97 1.30 21.15
CA LEU A 291 15.58 0.82 21.04
C LEU A 291 15.05 0.88 19.62
N ASP A 292 15.34 1.95 18.88
CA ASP A 292 14.89 2.07 17.49
C ASP A 292 15.88 1.48 16.48
N ARG A 293 16.04 0.17 16.51
CA ARG A 293 16.89 -0.58 15.57
C ARG A 293 16.17 -0.98 14.28
N GLY A 294 14.91 -0.60 14.12
CA GLY A 294 14.08 -1.04 12.99
C GLY A 294 13.87 -2.56 12.95
N GLY A 295 13.41 -3.07 11.82
CA GLY A 295 13.36 -4.51 11.55
C GLY A 295 14.75 -5.10 11.31
N VAL A 296 14.88 -6.41 11.45
CA VAL A 296 16.16 -7.10 11.15
C VAL A 296 16.44 -6.99 9.66
N VAL A 297 17.53 -6.32 9.32
CA VAL A 297 18.13 -6.40 7.99
C VAL A 297 19.54 -6.93 8.19
N PHE A 298 19.73 -8.18 7.82
CA PHE A 298 21.05 -8.78 7.84
C PHE A 298 21.85 -8.22 6.64
N LYS A 299 23.08 -7.76 6.86
CA LYS A 299 23.99 -7.48 5.75
C LYS A 299 24.54 -8.80 5.26
N PRO A 300 24.07 -9.33 4.12
CA PRO A 300 24.46 -10.65 3.66
C PRO A 300 25.92 -10.66 3.23
N ARG A 301 26.52 -11.83 3.17
CA ARG A 301 27.78 -11.99 2.43
C ARG A 301 27.44 -11.97 0.94
N PRO A 302 28.18 -11.21 0.10
CA PRO A 302 27.99 -11.28 -1.35
C PRO A 302 28.42 -12.63 -1.87
N GLY A 303 27.87 -13.07 -2.98
CA GLY A 303 28.24 -14.31 -3.64
C GLY A 303 27.08 -15.09 -4.19
N LEU A 304 27.43 -16.24 -4.78
CA LEU A 304 26.51 -17.20 -5.37
C LEU A 304 26.18 -18.32 -4.36
N TYR A 305 24.89 -18.58 -4.18
CA TYR A 305 24.38 -19.62 -3.27
C TYR A 305 23.51 -20.60 -4.04
N TRP A 306 23.65 -21.89 -3.78
CA TRP A 306 22.88 -22.95 -4.41
C TRP A 306 21.80 -23.48 -3.48
N ASN A 307 20.70 -23.97 -4.10
CA ASN A 307 19.59 -24.60 -3.39
C ASN A 307 19.06 -23.73 -2.22
N VAL A 308 18.58 -22.55 -2.57
CA VAL A 308 18.15 -21.55 -1.58
C VAL A 308 16.64 -21.52 -1.45
N CYS A 309 16.17 -21.74 -0.23
CA CYS A 309 14.78 -21.58 0.16
C CYS A 309 14.54 -20.16 0.69
N GLN A 310 13.57 -19.45 0.13
CA GLN A 310 13.06 -18.19 0.69
C GLN A 310 11.74 -18.46 1.41
N ILE A 311 11.76 -18.29 2.72
CA ILE A 311 10.60 -18.43 3.61
C ILE A 311 10.17 -17.06 4.07
N ASP A 312 8.88 -16.75 3.93
CA ASP A 312 8.29 -15.46 4.22
C ASP A 312 7.19 -15.58 5.28
N PHE A 313 7.20 -14.69 6.28
CA PHE A 313 6.13 -14.64 7.27
C PHE A 313 4.89 -13.95 6.70
N LYS A 314 3.73 -14.55 6.84
CA LYS A 314 2.48 -13.99 6.32
C LYS A 314 2.08 -12.74 7.10
N SER A 315 2.26 -11.55 6.50
CA SER A 315 1.89 -10.26 7.12
C SER A 315 2.44 -10.08 8.54
N LEU A 316 3.73 -10.32 8.75
CA LEU A 316 4.36 -10.41 10.08
C LEU A 316 3.98 -9.23 11.00
N TYR A 317 4.25 -7.98 10.59
CA TYR A 317 3.98 -6.81 11.43
C TYR A 317 2.49 -6.62 11.75
N PRO A 318 1.56 -6.67 10.78
CA PRO A 318 0.13 -6.65 11.09
C PRO A 318 -0.32 -7.78 12.03
N SER A 319 0.25 -8.98 11.87
CA SER A 319 -0.06 -10.13 12.74
C SER A 319 0.45 -9.92 14.17
N ILE A 320 1.65 -9.35 14.33
CA ILE A 320 2.19 -8.97 15.64
C ILE A 320 1.27 -7.92 16.29
N ILE A 321 0.93 -6.85 15.57
CA ILE A 321 0.06 -5.77 16.06
C ILE A 321 -1.28 -6.35 16.51
N SER A 322 -1.91 -7.16 15.66
CA SER A 322 -3.22 -7.75 15.96
C SER A 322 -3.15 -8.72 17.13
N ARG A 323 -2.25 -9.71 17.12
CA ARG A 323 -2.19 -10.76 18.14
C ARG A 323 -1.79 -10.25 19.52
N LEU A 324 -0.81 -9.34 19.57
CA LEU A 324 -0.29 -8.81 20.84
C LEU A 324 -1.03 -7.55 21.31
N ASN A 325 -2.11 -7.16 20.64
CA ASN A 325 -2.90 -5.97 21.00
C ASN A 325 -2.10 -4.66 21.03
N ILE A 326 -1.13 -4.50 20.13
CA ILE A 326 -0.23 -3.35 20.10
C ILE A 326 -0.93 -2.15 19.43
N SER A 327 -1.16 -1.10 20.21
CA SER A 327 -1.73 0.19 19.75
C SER A 327 -1.19 1.30 20.63
N GLY A 328 -1.30 2.53 20.17
CA GLY A 328 -0.79 3.66 20.95
C GLY A 328 -1.43 3.78 22.32
N GLU A 329 -2.68 3.39 22.48
CA GLU A 329 -3.44 3.46 23.74
C GLU A 329 -3.28 2.21 24.63
N THR A 330 -2.68 1.12 24.12
CA THR A 330 -2.50 -0.10 24.87
C THR A 330 -1.07 -0.34 25.32
N VAL A 331 -0.08 0.26 24.63
CA VAL A 331 1.35 0.10 24.99
C VAL A 331 1.72 1.10 26.07
N ASN A 332 2.39 0.61 27.11
CA ASN A 332 2.86 1.36 28.26
C ASN A 332 1.76 2.17 28.98
N ASP A 333 0.54 1.64 29.03
CA ASP A 333 -0.53 2.23 29.83
C ASP A 333 -0.19 2.07 31.34
N PRO A 334 0.08 3.18 32.06
CA PRO A 334 0.53 3.10 33.45
C PRO A 334 -0.56 2.63 34.40
N TYR A 335 -1.82 2.75 34.02
CA TYR A 335 -3.00 2.41 34.83
C TYR A 335 -3.53 1.00 34.55
N CYS A 336 -2.94 0.27 33.62
CA CYS A 336 -3.38 -1.08 33.26
C CYS A 336 -2.97 -2.10 34.34
N LYS A 337 -3.94 -2.86 34.82
CA LYS A 337 -3.72 -3.90 35.83
C LYS A 337 -3.35 -5.26 35.20
N SER A 338 -3.99 -5.60 34.07
CA SER A 338 -3.72 -6.83 33.34
C SER A 338 -2.82 -6.54 32.14
N LYS A 339 -1.52 -6.81 32.29
CA LYS A 339 -0.48 -6.51 31.30
C LYS A 339 0.20 -7.77 30.81
N MET A 340 0.62 -7.74 29.55
CA MET A 340 1.59 -8.66 28.98
C MET A 340 2.94 -7.93 28.86
N SER A 341 3.99 -8.45 29.51
CA SER A 341 5.33 -7.90 29.35
C SER A 341 5.98 -8.40 28.07
N LEU A 342 6.60 -7.49 27.35
CA LEU A 342 7.48 -7.75 26.21
C LEU A 342 8.91 -7.42 26.66
N ASP A 343 9.52 -8.31 27.46
CA ASP A 343 10.82 -8.08 28.14
C ASP A 343 11.92 -7.71 27.12
N TYR A 344 11.94 -8.39 25.96
CA TYR A 344 12.88 -8.12 24.87
C TYR A 344 12.70 -6.72 24.24
N ALA A 345 11.55 -6.07 24.49
CA ALA A 345 11.24 -4.73 24.00
C ALA A 345 11.28 -3.67 25.13
N GLY A 346 11.31 -4.09 26.40
CA GLY A 346 11.14 -3.20 27.54
C GLY A 346 9.80 -2.46 27.52
N LYS A 347 8.73 -3.12 27.09
CA LYS A 347 7.38 -2.57 26.92
C LYS A 347 6.33 -3.48 27.54
N ASP A 348 5.29 -2.87 28.08
CA ASP A 348 4.08 -3.55 28.52
C ASP A 348 2.94 -3.29 27.57
N VAL A 349 2.09 -4.29 27.36
CA VAL A 349 0.87 -4.17 26.55
C VAL A 349 -0.35 -4.48 27.41
N CYS A 350 -1.30 -3.57 27.44
CA CYS A 350 -2.54 -3.72 28.20
C CYS A 350 -3.48 -4.73 27.53
N LEU A 351 -4.02 -5.66 28.31
CA LEU A 351 -4.95 -6.70 27.85
C LEU A 351 -6.41 -6.43 28.27
N GLU A 352 -6.67 -5.42 29.09
CA GLU A 352 -8.04 -5.12 29.60
C GLU A 352 -9.02 -4.66 28.50
N ARG A 353 -8.52 -4.19 27.38
CA ARG A 353 -9.32 -3.74 26.25
C ARG A 353 -8.62 -3.98 24.92
N ARG A 354 -9.41 -4.09 23.87
CA ARG A 354 -8.89 -4.16 22.51
C ARG A 354 -8.47 -2.78 22.01
N GLY A 355 -7.27 -2.65 21.44
CA GLY A 355 -6.82 -1.42 20.80
C GLY A 355 -7.51 -1.17 19.45
N VAL A 356 -7.58 0.10 19.04
CA VAL A 356 -8.20 0.49 17.76
C VAL A 356 -7.44 -0.08 16.56
N VAL A 357 -6.11 0.05 16.56
CA VAL A 357 -5.27 -0.46 15.46
C VAL A 357 -5.38 -1.98 15.36
N PRO A 358 -5.18 -2.77 16.44
CA PRO A 358 -5.40 -4.23 16.41
C PRO A 358 -6.76 -4.66 15.89
N ALA A 359 -7.84 -4.00 16.34
CA ALA A 359 -9.21 -4.34 15.92
C ALA A 359 -9.44 -4.05 14.43
N SER A 360 -8.87 -2.97 13.93
CA SER A 360 -8.94 -2.63 12.49
C SER A 360 -8.16 -3.61 11.64
N LEU A 361 -6.95 -3.99 12.07
CA LEU A 361 -6.08 -4.90 11.33
C LEU A 361 -6.58 -6.35 11.32
N GLU A 362 -7.24 -6.79 12.38
CA GLU A 362 -7.85 -8.12 12.46
C GLU A 362 -8.84 -8.36 11.32
N LYS A 363 -9.70 -7.36 11.03
CA LYS A 363 -10.63 -7.39 9.90
C LYS A 363 -9.91 -7.42 8.56
N LEU A 364 -8.85 -6.63 8.41
CA LEU A 364 -8.07 -6.58 7.17
C LEU A 364 -7.28 -7.88 6.94
N LEU A 365 -6.71 -8.49 7.98
CA LEU A 365 -6.04 -9.79 7.90
C LEU A 365 -7.03 -10.88 7.45
N TYR A 366 -8.21 -10.94 8.07
CA TYR A 366 -9.27 -11.85 7.67
C TYR A 366 -9.67 -11.68 6.19
N LEU A 367 -9.85 -10.44 5.73
CA LEU A 367 -10.22 -10.15 4.34
C LEU A 367 -9.13 -10.55 3.36
N LYS A 368 -7.86 -10.28 3.69
CA LYS A 368 -6.73 -10.71 2.86
C LYS A 368 -6.72 -12.22 2.64
N ASP A 369 -6.93 -12.99 3.71
CA ASP A 369 -6.96 -14.46 3.63
C ASP A 369 -8.19 -14.96 2.90
N LEU A 370 -9.35 -14.32 3.09
CA LEU A 370 -10.59 -14.64 2.35
C LEU A 370 -10.39 -14.43 0.85
N TYR A 371 -9.87 -13.28 0.43
CA TYR A 371 -9.64 -12.98 -0.99
C TYR A 371 -8.56 -13.89 -1.61
N ASP A 372 -7.53 -14.27 -0.86
CA ASP A 372 -6.53 -15.24 -1.33
C ASP A 372 -7.16 -16.62 -1.59
N ARG A 373 -8.03 -17.09 -0.68
CA ARG A 373 -8.77 -18.35 -0.87
C ARG A 373 -9.75 -18.29 -2.03
N LEU A 374 -10.48 -17.18 -2.19
CA LEU A 374 -11.41 -17.01 -3.30
C LEU A 374 -10.66 -16.97 -4.63
N TYR A 375 -9.55 -16.25 -4.71
CA TYR A 375 -8.71 -16.23 -5.91
C TYR A 375 -8.17 -17.62 -6.28
N LYS A 376 -7.63 -18.36 -5.31
CA LYS A 376 -7.16 -19.73 -5.53
C LYS A 376 -8.25 -20.69 -6.01
N LYS A 377 -9.49 -20.49 -5.52
CA LYS A 377 -10.63 -21.33 -5.89
C LYS A 377 -11.21 -21.01 -7.27
N THR A 378 -11.24 -19.73 -7.65
CA THR A 378 -11.97 -19.26 -8.84
C THR A 378 -11.07 -18.86 -10.00
N GLY A 379 -9.80 -18.46 -9.74
CA GLY A 379 -8.93 -17.84 -10.73
C GLY A 379 -9.32 -16.41 -11.10
N ASP A 380 -10.35 -15.82 -10.47
CA ASP A 380 -10.88 -14.51 -10.83
C ASP A 380 -9.95 -13.40 -10.31
N GLU A 381 -9.40 -12.61 -11.23
CA GLU A 381 -8.49 -11.48 -10.95
C GLU A 381 -9.12 -10.37 -10.08
N LEU A 382 -10.44 -10.32 -10.01
CA LEU A 382 -11.14 -9.43 -9.07
C LEU A 382 -10.67 -9.68 -7.62
N TYR A 383 -10.58 -10.95 -7.20
CA TYR A 383 -10.15 -11.27 -5.84
C TYR A 383 -8.66 -11.01 -5.63
N ASN A 384 -7.85 -11.17 -6.67
CA ASN A 384 -6.43 -10.81 -6.61
C ASN A 384 -6.24 -9.31 -6.42
N ALA A 385 -7.00 -8.47 -7.14
CA ALA A 385 -7.00 -7.02 -6.98
C ALA A 385 -7.48 -6.58 -5.57
N ARG A 386 -8.57 -7.17 -5.05
CA ARG A 386 -9.06 -6.91 -3.68
C ARG A 386 -8.04 -7.34 -2.61
N LYS A 387 -7.41 -8.50 -2.79
CA LYS A 387 -6.32 -8.96 -1.92
C LYS A 387 -5.15 -7.96 -1.93
N SER A 388 -4.79 -7.44 -3.11
CA SER A 388 -3.76 -6.42 -3.27
C SER A 388 -4.14 -5.13 -2.54
N ALA A 389 -5.38 -4.65 -2.69
CA ALA A 389 -5.88 -3.48 -1.97
C ALA A 389 -5.72 -3.60 -0.46
N VAL A 390 -6.14 -4.73 0.11
CA VAL A 390 -6.01 -5.00 1.55
C VAL A 390 -4.54 -5.17 1.96
N LYS A 391 -3.72 -5.84 1.14
CA LYS A 391 -2.28 -5.98 1.38
C LYS A 391 -1.60 -4.61 1.55
N TRP A 392 -1.93 -3.63 0.72
CA TRP A 392 -1.34 -2.29 0.83
C TRP A 392 -1.75 -1.56 2.11
N LEU A 393 -2.99 -1.73 2.59
CA LEU A 393 -3.43 -1.21 3.89
C LEU A 393 -2.62 -1.83 5.03
N LEU A 394 -2.44 -3.16 5.00
CA LEU A 394 -1.65 -3.88 5.99
C LEU A 394 -0.17 -3.47 5.96
N VAL A 395 0.42 -3.26 4.79
CA VAL A 395 1.81 -2.77 4.66
C VAL A 395 1.95 -1.36 5.24
N ALA A 396 0.99 -0.49 5.00
CA ALA A 396 1.02 0.88 5.51
C ALA A 396 0.84 0.95 7.04
N SER A 397 0.15 0.00 7.66
CA SER A 397 -0.26 0.05 9.07
C SER A 397 0.91 0.21 10.04
N PHE A 398 2.01 -0.50 9.81
CA PHE A 398 3.20 -0.40 10.63
C PHE A 398 3.83 1.00 10.57
N GLY A 399 3.98 1.56 9.36
CA GLY A 399 4.51 2.92 9.19
C GLY A 399 3.63 3.99 9.86
N TYR A 400 2.31 3.82 9.76
CA TYR A 400 1.35 4.72 10.41
C TYR A 400 1.33 4.58 11.93
N LEU A 401 1.63 3.41 12.47
CA LEU A 401 1.77 3.23 13.92
C LEU A 401 2.91 4.09 14.50
N GLY A 402 4.00 4.30 13.75
CA GLY A 402 5.12 5.18 14.14
C GLY A 402 5.02 6.61 13.59
N TYR A 403 4.00 6.94 12.80
CA TYR A 403 3.89 8.25 12.18
C TYR A 403 3.33 9.30 13.15
N ARG A 404 4.04 10.42 13.30
CA ARG A 404 3.71 11.49 14.26
C ARG A 404 2.27 12.01 14.14
N ASN A 405 1.73 12.10 12.93
CA ASN A 405 0.39 12.63 12.66
C ASN A 405 -0.68 11.54 12.57
N SER A 406 -0.37 10.29 12.90
CA SER A 406 -1.35 9.21 12.97
C SER A 406 -2.28 9.39 14.18
N LEU A 407 -3.57 9.08 14.01
CA LEU A 407 -4.57 9.20 15.08
C LEU A 407 -4.29 8.28 16.26
N PHE A 408 -3.78 7.08 16.01
CA PHE A 408 -3.55 6.04 17.02
C PHE A 408 -2.08 5.57 17.04
N GLY A 409 -1.18 6.36 16.45
CA GLY A 409 0.25 6.06 16.42
C GLY A 409 0.94 6.29 17.76
N SER A 410 2.01 5.56 18.02
CA SER A 410 2.94 5.73 19.13
C SER A 410 4.29 5.15 18.72
N ILE A 411 5.38 5.87 19.03
CA ILE A 411 6.73 5.38 18.79
C ILE A 411 7.01 4.15 19.64
N SER A 412 6.52 4.14 20.90
CA SER A 412 6.65 2.99 21.78
C SER A 412 5.95 1.74 21.24
N ALA A 413 4.77 1.90 20.62
CA ALA A 413 4.06 0.82 19.96
C ALA A 413 4.79 0.33 18.69
N HIS A 414 5.32 1.27 17.88
CA HIS A 414 6.13 0.93 16.72
C HIS A 414 7.38 0.13 17.07
N GLU A 415 8.09 0.53 18.13
CA GLU A 415 9.26 -0.19 18.63
C GLU A 415 8.93 -1.58 19.18
N ALA A 416 7.78 -1.73 19.85
CA ALA A 416 7.32 -3.03 20.31
C ALA A 416 7.16 -4.02 19.15
N VAL A 417 6.61 -3.57 18.02
CA VAL A 417 6.46 -4.41 16.81
C VAL A 417 7.82 -4.83 16.24
N THR A 418 8.76 -3.88 16.09
CA THR A 418 10.08 -4.19 15.52
C THR A 418 10.91 -5.06 16.44
N ALA A 419 10.84 -4.85 17.77
CA ALA A 419 11.50 -5.70 18.74
C ALA A 419 10.94 -7.12 18.72
N THR A 420 9.63 -7.28 18.67
CA THR A 420 8.98 -8.60 18.56
C THR A 420 9.37 -9.30 17.27
N SER A 421 9.39 -8.57 16.14
CA SER A 421 9.85 -9.14 14.86
C SER A 421 11.30 -9.64 14.95
N ARG A 422 12.20 -8.87 15.57
CA ARG A 422 13.59 -9.31 15.78
C ARG A 422 13.67 -10.60 16.59
N GLU A 423 12.88 -10.73 17.65
CA GLU A 423 12.83 -11.93 18.49
C GLU A 423 12.29 -13.13 17.71
N ILE A 424 11.25 -12.95 16.89
CA ILE A 424 10.71 -13.99 16.01
C ILE A 424 11.79 -14.46 15.02
N MET A 425 12.49 -13.51 14.37
CA MET A 425 13.53 -13.83 13.40
C MET A 425 14.74 -14.52 14.05
N ARG A 426 15.08 -14.16 15.29
CA ARG A 426 16.13 -14.84 16.09
C ARG A 426 15.75 -16.31 16.31
N LYS A 427 14.55 -16.58 16.85
CA LYS A 427 14.05 -17.95 17.08
C LYS A 427 14.01 -18.77 15.79
N ALA A 428 13.53 -18.17 14.69
CA ALA A 428 13.51 -18.83 13.38
C ALA A 428 14.92 -19.20 12.90
N SER A 429 15.88 -18.27 13.05
CA SER A 429 17.27 -18.49 12.63
C SER A 429 17.98 -19.56 13.47
N GLU A 430 17.76 -19.58 14.78
CA GLU A 430 18.28 -20.61 15.70
C GLU A 430 17.74 -21.98 15.30
N ARG A 431 16.42 -22.07 15.03
CA ARG A 431 15.82 -23.34 14.62
C ARG A 431 16.39 -23.86 13.30
N VAL A 432 16.62 -22.96 12.31
CA VAL A 432 17.30 -23.32 11.05
C VAL A 432 18.71 -23.86 11.32
N GLY A 433 19.46 -23.23 12.23
CA GLY A 433 20.81 -23.67 12.62
C GLY A 433 20.82 -25.05 13.30
N GLU A 434 19.81 -25.35 14.13
CA GLU A 434 19.63 -26.67 14.77
C GLU A 434 19.41 -27.81 13.76
N GLU A 435 18.81 -27.49 12.60
CA GLU A 435 18.65 -28.43 11.48
C GLU A 435 19.92 -28.59 10.62
N GLY A 436 21.02 -27.93 10.98
CA GLY A 436 22.28 -27.99 10.22
C GLY A 436 22.26 -27.13 8.95
N LEU A 437 21.22 -26.31 8.75
CA LEU A 437 21.06 -25.42 7.61
C LEU A 437 21.63 -24.02 7.88
N ARG A 438 21.89 -23.27 6.82
CA ARG A 438 22.50 -21.95 6.92
C ARG A 438 21.58 -20.84 6.45
N VAL A 439 21.29 -19.89 7.34
CA VAL A 439 20.65 -18.62 6.95
C VAL A 439 21.68 -17.72 6.28
N VAL A 440 21.47 -17.41 4.98
CA VAL A 440 22.36 -16.58 4.18
C VAL A 440 21.92 -15.13 4.11
N HIS A 441 20.63 -14.88 4.28
CA HIS A 441 20.09 -13.52 4.32
C HIS A 441 18.78 -13.44 5.10
N ILE A 442 18.52 -12.27 5.70
CA ILE A 442 17.26 -11.92 6.37
C ILE A 442 16.86 -10.52 5.91
N ILE A 443 15.62 -10.38 5.43
CA ILE A 443 15.04 -9.10 5.06
C ILE A 443 13.70 -8.98 5.76
N VAL A 444 13.66 -8.26 6.87
CA VAL A 444 12.47 -7.90 7.66
C VAL A 444 11.62 -9.11 8.09
N ASP A 445 10.94 -9.76 7.17
CA ASP A 445 9.99 -10.86 7.35
C ASP A 445 10.31 -12.08 6.48
N SER A 446 11.44 -12.07 5.77
CA SER A 446 11.90 -13.15 4.91
C SER A 446 13.25 -13.71 5.35
N LEU A 447 13.36 -15.05 5.41
CA LEU A 447 14.61 -15.78 5.59
C LEU A 447 15.03 -16.45 4.27
N PHE A 448 16.32 -16.38 3.97
CA PHE A 448 16.94 -17.12 2.86
C PHE A 448 17.85 -18.18 3.45
N VAL A 449 17.54 -19.43 3.19
CA VAL A 449 18.23 -20.59 3.76
C VAL A 449 18.87 -21.38 2.62
N SER A 450 20.19 -21.50 2.62
CA SER A 450 20.94 -22.27 1.61
C SER A 450 21.13 -23.72 2.00
N GLY A 451 21.32 -24.58 1.00
CA GLY A 451 21.56 -26.01 1.19
C GLY A 451 20.29 -26.82 1.40
N VAL A 452 19.12 -26.28 1.12
CA VAL A 452 17.84 -27.01 1.19
C VAL A 452 17.71 -27.90 -0.06
N PRO A 453 17.63 -29.23 0.06
CA PRO A 453 17.77 -30.12 -1.09
C PRO A 453 16.67 -30.02 -2.15
N SER A 454 15.45 -29.66 -1.75
CA SER A 454 14.30 -29.58 -2.65
C SER A 454 13.24 -28.58 -2.17
N GLU A 455 12.33 -28.20 -3.05
CA GLU A 455 11.19 -27.34 -2.72
C GLU A 455 10.25 -28.00 -1.69
N GLY A 456 10.09 -29.32 -1.72
CA GLY A 456 9.32 -30.07 -0.72
C GLY A 456 9.92 -29.95 0.68
N CYS A 457 11.24 -29.99 0.79
CA CYS A 457 11.96 -29.77 2.06
C CYS A 457 11.77 -28.33 2.56
N CYS A 458 11.70 -27.38 1.64
CA CYS A 458 11.41 -25.97 1.94
C CYS A 458 10.04 -25.81 2.62
N GLY A 459 9.03 -26.57 2.17
CA GLY A 459 7.69 -26.59 2.79
C GLY A 459 7.74 -27.06 4.25
N LYS A 460 8.42 -28.19 4.51
CA LYS A 460 8.59 -28.72 5.88
C LYS A 460 9.34 -27.74 6.80
N LEU A 461 10.39 -27.09 6.27
CA LEU A 461 11.12 -26.07 7.02
C LEU A 461 10.24 -24.87 7.36
N ALA A 462 9.37 -24.44 6.45
CA ALA A 462 8.41 -23.37 6.71
C ALA A 462 7.41 -23.76 7.81
N GLU A 463 6.88 -24.99 7.79
CA GLU A 463 5.99 -25.51 8.85
C GLU A 463 6.70 -25.54 10.21
N LEU A 464 7.95 -26.01 10.24
CA LEU A 464 8.76 -26.06 11.45
C LEU A 464 8.98 -24.67 12.05
N ILE A 465 9.33 -23.67 11.23
CA ILE A 465 9.50 -22.28 11.66
C ILE A 465 8.17 -21.70 12.16
N SER A 466 7.05 -22.00 11.49
CA SER A 466 5.73 -21.59 11.96
C SER A 466 5.40 -22.13 13.34
N GLY A 467 5.70 -23.42 13.59
CA GLY A 467 5.48 -24.08 14.86
C GLY A 467 6.27 -23.45 16.01
N VAL A 468 7.56 -23.19 15.81
CA VAL A 468 8.45 -22.63 16.85
C VAL A 468 8.16 -21.15 17.12
N THR A 469 7.82 -20.38 16.10
CA THR A 469 7.58 -18.95 16.25
C THR A 469 6.15 -18.59 16.61
N GLY A 470 5.19 -19.48 16.33
CA GLY A 470 3.76 -19.23 16.47
C GLY A 470 3.17 -18.33 15.39
N TYR A 471 3.96 -17.91 14.36
CA TYR A 471 3.51 -17.09 13.25
C TYR A 471 3.59 -17.86 11.94
N GLU A 472 2.54 -17.76 11.15
CA GLU A 472 2.42 -18.51 9.90
C GLU A 472 3.46 -18.05 8.88
N THR A 473 4.16 -19.01 8.28
CA THR A 473 5.10 -18.79 7.19
C THR A 473 4.65 -19.49 5.92
N LYS A 474 5.25 -19.13 4.81
CA LYS A 474 5.07 -19.77 3.51
C LYS A 474 6.39 -19.83 2.77
N VAL A 475 6.52 -20.80 1.89
CA VAL A 475 7.57 -20.80 0.88
C VAL A 475 7.24 -19.69 -0.12
N GLU A 476 8.09 -18.68 -0.20
CA GLU A 476 7.95 -17.59 -1.18
C GLU A 476 8.61 -17.95 -2.50
N SER A 477 9.76 -18.62 -2.44
CA SER A 477 10.50 -19.07 -3.62
C SER A 477 11.51 -20.14 -3.25
N TYR A 478 11.78 -21.05 -4.19
CA TYR A 478 12.91 -21.94 -4.15
C TYR A 478 13.81 -21.65 -5.35
N TYR A 479 15.08 -21.32 -5.06
CA TYR A 479 16.08 -20.97 -6.06
C TYR A 479 17.01 -22.14 -6.30
N ILE A 480 17.24 -22.48 -7.57
CA ILE A 480 18.34 -23.36 -7.99
C ILE A 480 19.65 -22.69 -7.59
N TRP A 481 19.77 -21.41 -7.92
CA TRP A 481 20.84 -20.55 -7.43
C TRP A 481 20.34 -19.13 -7.16
N LEU A 482 20.95 -18.46 -6.19
CA LEU A 482 20.69 -17.07 -5.79
C LEU A 482 22.03 -16.32 -5.78
N TYR A 483 22.08 -15.14 -6.40
CA TYR A 483 23.24 -14.25 -6.32
C TYR A 483 22.89 -12.97 -5.56
N ILE A 484 23.79 -12.59 -4.66
CA ILE A 484 23.72 -11.36 -3.87
C ILE A 484 24.91 -10.47 -4.29
N PRO A 485 24.65 -9.33 -4.99
CA PRO A 485 25.70 -8.45 -5.43
C PRO A 485 26.47 -7.79 -4.28
N ARG A 486 27.73 -7.48 -4.54
CA ARG A 486 28.63 -6.76 -3.63
C ARG A 486 28.26 -5.28 -3.57
N GLU A 487 28.34 -4.68 -2.40
CA GLU A 487 28.26 -3.23 -2.23
C GLU A 487 29.58 -2.58 -2.71
N ASN A 488 29.50 -1.53 -3.53
CA ASN A 488 30.69 -0.86 -4.07
C ASN A 488 31.65 -0.43 -2.96
N GLY A 489 32.92 -0.84 -3.07
CA GLY A 489 33.97 -0.51 -2.10
C GLY A 489 33.87 -1.25 -0.75
N SER A 490 32.99 -2.27 -0.64
CA SER A 490 32.77 -3.01 0.59
C SER A 490 32.89 -4.54 0.36
N ARG A 491 33.26 -5.27 1.42
CA ARG A 491 33.20 -6.74 1.43
C ARG A 491 31.80 -7.28 1.77
N ARG A 492 30.78 -6.42 1.85
CA ARG A 492 29.41 -6.77 2.25
C ARG A 492 28.49 -6.82 1.04
N GLY A 493 27.48 -7.67 1.10
CA GLY A 493 26.41 -7.72 0.11
C GLY A 493 25.38 -6.63 0.34
N VAL A 494 24.68 -6.24 -0.73
CA VAL A 494 23.60 -5.25 -0.65
C VAL A 494 22.33 -5.95 -0.18
N ALA A 495 21.77 -5.52 0.94
CA ALA A 495 20.64 -6.18 1.58
C ALA A 495 19.39 -6.32 0.68
N ASN A 496 19.06 -5.29 -0.11
CA ASN A 496 17.86 -5.25 -0.94
C ASN A 496 18.14 -5.50 -2.43
N ARG A 497 19.28 -6.12 -2.78
CA ARG A 497 19.61 -6.50 -4.16
C ARG A 497 19.97 -7.95 -4.22
N TYR A 498 19.24 -8.68 -5.01
CA TYR A 498 19.51 -10.08 -5.33
C TYR A 498 18.73 -10.50 -6.57
N TYR A 499 19.19 -11.58 -7.19
CA TYR A 499 18.47 -12.24 -8.25
C TYR A 499 18.84 -13.72 -8.28
N GLY A 500 17.99 -14.53 -8.87
CA GLY A 500 18.27 -15.96 -8.95
C GLY A 500 17.31 -16.72 -9.85
N LEU A 501 17.72 -17.91 -10.20
CA LEU A 501 16.96 -18.86 -11.01
C LEU A 501 16.05 -19.68 -10.10
N LEU A 502 14.75 -19.61 -10.34
CA LEU A 502 13.74 -20.39 -9.62
C LEU A 502 13.68 -21.84 -10.14
N SER A 503 13.15 -22.74 -9.32
CA SER A 503 12.88 -24.15 -9.69
C SER A 503 12.02 -24.29 -10.93
N ASN A 504 11.06 -23.41 -11.14
CA ASN A 504 10.20 -23.38 -12.33
C ASN A 504 10.85 -22.78 -13.59
N GLY A 505 12.14 -22.44 -13.53
CA GLY A 505 12.89 -21.84 -14.65
C GLY A 505 12.74 -20.32 -14.79
N GLY A 506 11.93 -19.67 -13.97
CA GLY A 506 11.78 -18.21 -13.94
C GLY A 506 12.95 -17.50 -13.27
N LEU A 507 13.22 -16.25 -13.66
CA LEU A 507 14.16 -15.38 -12.97
C LEU A 507 13.42 -14.50 -11.98
N LYS A 508 13.83 -14.49 -10.70
CA LYS A 508 13.38 -13.51 -9.71
C LYS A 508 14.46 -12.46 -9.50
N ILE A 509 14.08 -11.20 -9.70
CA ILE A 509 14.99 -10.05 -9.69
C ILE A 509 14.51 -9.03 -8.66
N LYS A 510 15.41 -8.56 -7.79
CA LYS A 510 15.09 -7.57 -6.76
C LYS A 510 16.16 -6.50 -6.65
N GLY A 511 15.77 -5.22 -6.75
CA GLY A 511 16.60 -4.06 -6.43
C GLY A 511 17.77 -3.74 -7.38
N VAL A 512 18.07 -4.59 -8.35
CA VAL A 512 19.01 -4.33 -9.45
C VAL A 512 18.42 -3.35 -10.47
N LEU A 513 19.20 -2.88 -11.43
CA LEU A 513 18.77 -1.83 -12.35
C LEU A 513 17.51 -2.22 -13.14
N ALA A 514 17.37 -3.45 -13.58
CA ALA A 514 16.19 -3.94 -14.31
C ALA A 514 14.90 -3.86 -13.50
N ALA A 515 14.97 -4.00 -12.17
CA ALA A 515 13.81 -3.91 -11.28
C ALA A 515 13.42 -2.46 -10.93
N ARG A 516 14.20 -1.46 -11.29
CA ARG A 516 14.00 -0.07 -10.88
C ARG A 516 13.14 0.69 -11.90
N ARG A 517 12.22 1.51 -11.39
CA ARG A 517 11.32 2.31 -12.25
C ARG A 517 12.00 3.43 -13.01
N ASP A 518 13.12 3.93 -12.49
CA ASP A 518 13.86 5.07 -13.03
C ASP A 518 15.01 4.66 -13.98
N THR A 519 15.14 3.38 -14.30
CA THR A 519 16.15 2.86 -15.24
C THR A 519 15.62 2.93 -16.67
N PRO A 520 16.42 3.43 -17.65
CA PRO A 520 16.07 3.42 -19.06
C PRO A 520 15.79 2.00 -19.60
N GLU A 521 14.92 1.91 -20.60
CA GLU A 521 14.53 0.61 -21.18
C GLU A 521 15.73 -0.15 -21.77
N LEU A 522 16.66 0.55 -22.42
CA LEU A 522 17.91 -0.03 -22.93
C LEU A 522 18.68 -0.77 -21.86
N VAL A 523 18.90 -0.11 -20.70
CA VAL A 523 19.69 -0.66 -19.60
C VAL A 523 18.98 -1.85 -18.97
N LYS A 524 17.63 -1.79 -18.86
CA LYS A 524 16.82 -2.92 -18.38
C LYS A 524 16.92 -4.10 -19.31
N ALA A 525 16.79 -3.87 -20.62
CA ALA A 525 16.89 -4.93 -21.63
C ALA A 525 18.26 -5.61 -21.56
N ALA A 526 19.34 -4.84 -21.48
CA ALA A 526 20.71 -5.36 -21.34
C ALA A 526 20.85 -6.26 -20.10
N GLU A 527 20.35 -5.80 -18.95
CA GLU A 527 20.44 -6.58 -17.71
C GLU A 527 19.58 -7.84 -17.76
N ILE A 528 18.33 -7.73 -18.21
CA ILE A 528 17.43 -8.90 -18.33
C ILE A 528 18.02 -9.95 -19.28
N GLU A 529 18.57 -9.53 -20.42
CA GLU A 529 19.18 -10.45 -21.37
C GLU A 529 20.45 -11.11 -20.80
N ALA A 530 21.30 -10.35 -20.12
CA ALA A 530 22.49 -10.88 -19.43
C ALA A 530 22.08 -11.90 -18.34
N LEU A 531 21.07 -11.58 -17.53
CA LEU A 531 20.54 -12.51 -16.52
C LEU A 531 19.89 -13.76 -17.15
N SER A 532 19.28 -13.63 -18.31
CA SER A 532 18.74 -14.78 -19.06
C SER A 532 19.84 -15.74 -19.51
N LYS A 533 21.03 -15.21 -19.85
CA LYS A 533 22.21 -16.06 -20.13
C LYS A 533 22.70 -16.78 -18.88
N LEU A 534 22.71 -16.13 -17.72
CA LEU A 534 23.02 -16.79 -16.45
C LEU A 534 22.02 -17.90 -16.11
N ALA A 535 20.75 -17.73 -16.46
CA ALA A 535 19.70 -18.71 -16.21
C ALA A 535 19.85 -20.00 -17.03
N GLU A 536 20.73 -20.05 -18.02
CA GLU A 536 21.11 -21.29 -18.73
C GLU A 536 21.85 -22.26 -17.80
N ALA A 537 22.52 -21.74 -16.75
CA ALA A 537 23.24 -22.58 -15.79
C ALA A 537 22.28 -23.13 -14.72
N ARG A 538 22.22 -24.46 -14.62
CA ARG A 538 21.40 -25.18 -13.64
C ARG A 538 22.23 -25.94 -12.60
N GLU A 539 23.53 -25.97 -12.79
CA GLU A 539 24.50 -26.66 -11.94
C GLU A 539 25.81 -25.84 -11.85
N PRO A 540 26.61 -26.01 -10.81
CA PRO A 540 27.83 -25.22 -10.60
C PRO A 540 28.80 -25.26 -11.78
N GLY A 541 29.00 -26.43 -12.41
CA GLY A 541 29.96 -26.62 -13.51
C GLY A 541 29.62 -25.81 -14.76
N SER A 542 28.36 -25.48 -15.00
CA SER A 542 27.91 -24.73 -16.19
C SER A 542 27.90 -23.21 -15.98
N PHE A 543 28.07 -22.72 -14.74
CA PHE A 543 27.85 -21.33 -14.41
C PHE A 543 28.90 -20.38 -15.01
N THR A 544 30.18 -20.78 -15.04
CA THR A 544 31.25 -19.96 -15.61
C THR A 544 31.04 -19.71 -17.11
N GLY A 545 30.60 -20.73 -17.87
CA GLY A 545 30.28 -20.57 -19.30
C GLY A 545 29.10 -19.61 -19.52
N ALA A 546 28.05 -19.71 -18.69
CA ALA A 546 26.90 -18.79 -18.72
C ALA A 546 27.29 -17.36 -18.37
N LEU A 547 28.19 -17.17 -17.40
CA LEU A 547 28.70 -15.87 -16.99
C LEU A 547 29.45 -15.16 -18.13
N LEU A 548 30.30 -15.86 -18.87
CA LEU A 548 31.00 -15.29 -20.03
C LEU A 548 30.01 -14.82 -21.11
N LYS A 549 28.93 -15.58 -21.37
CA LYS A 549 27.88 -15.17 -22.29
C LYS A 549 27.16 -13.90 -21.78
N ALA A 550 26.86 -13.82 -20.46
CA ALA A 550 26.23 -12.63 -19.86
C ALA A 550 27.09 -11.39 -20.00
N TYR A 551 28.40 -11.51 -19.83
CA TYR A 551 29.34 -10.40 -20.05
C TYR A 551 29.33 -9.91 -21.49
N LYS A 552 29.33 -10.85 -22.44
CA LYS A 552 29.27 -10.51 -23.87
C LYS A 552 28.01 -9.72 -24.21
N VAL A 553 26.85 -10.08 -23.66
CA VAL A 553 25.60 -9.32 -23.86
C VAL A 553 25.80 -7.84 -23.47
N VAL A 554 26.38 -7.55 -22.30
CA VAL A 554 26.58 -6.16 -21.89
C VAL A 554 27.48 -5.40 -22.85
N GLU A 555 28.57 -6.03 -23.33
CA GLU A 555 29.48 -5.41 -24.31
C GLU A 555 28.78 -5.18 -25.68
N ASP A 556 27.93 -6.12 -26.12
CA ASP A 556 27.15 -5.96 -27.34
C ASP A 556 26.17 -4.76 -27.25
N TYR A 557 25.55 -4.54 -26.09
CA TYR A 557 24.70 -3.35 -25.86
C TYR A 557 25.49 -2.05 -25.83
N LYS A 558 26.72 -2.03 -25.30
CA LYS A 558 27.59 -0.86 -25.35
C LYS A 558 27.97 -0.50 -26.79
N LEU A 559 28.34 -1.50 -27.59
CA LEU A 559 28.63 -1.31 -29.00
C LEU A 559 27.38 -0.83 -29.78
N GLY A 560 26.21 -1.37 -29.48
CA GLY A 560 24.94 -0.92 -30.06
C GLY A 560 24.65 0.55 -29.77
N LEU A 561 24.88 0.98 -28.54
CA LEU A 561 24.66 2.38 -28.13
C LEU A 561 25.52 3.37 -28.94
N THR A 562 26.77 3.01 -29.26
CA THR A 562 27.70 3.86 -30.03
C THR A 562 27.34 3.93 -31.54
N ARG A 563 26.57 2.97 -32.06
CA ARG A 563 26.12 2.94 -33.47
C ARG A 563 24.82 3.72 -33.74
N GLY A 564 24.21 4.28 -32.69
CA GLY A 564 22.97 5.04 -32.75
C GLY A 564 21.76 4.15 -32.40
N LEU A 565 20.93 4.64 -31.50
CA LEU A 565 19.70 3.98 -31.03
C LEU A 565 18.55 4.94 -30.98
N ASP A 566 17.33 4.38 -30.97
CA ASP A 566 16.11 5.14 -30.75
C ASP A 566 16.16 5.87 -29.38
N PRO A 567 16.11 7.21 -29.36
CA PRO A 567 16.17 7.99 -28.13
C PRO A 567 15.12 7.60 -27.09
N ARG A 568 13.98 7.02 -27.53
CA ARG A 568 12.91 6.55 -26.64
C ARG A 568 13.37 5.47 -25.66
N LEU A 569 14.33 4.64 -26.06
CA LEU A 569 14.90 3.59 -25.21
C LEU A 569 15.80 4.14 -24.09
N LEU A 570 16.19 5.41 -24.20
CA LEU A 570 17.06 6.11 -23.27
C LEU A 570 16.29 6.94 -22.23
N VAL A 571 14.96 7.03 -22.36
CA VAL A 571 14.12 7.86 -21.48
C VAL A 571 13.98 7.23 -20.09
N MET A 572 14.15 8.08 -19.07
CA MET A 572 13.98 7.75 -17.65
C MET A 572 12.70 8.39 -17.12
N THR A 573 12.01 7.72 -16.20
CA THR A 573 10.84 8.27 -15.51
C THR A 573 11.17 8.63 -14.07
N ARG A 574 10.90 9.87 -13.66
CA ARG A 574 11.10 10.36 -12.29
C ARG A 574 9.79 10.79 -11.64
N TYR A 575 9.52 10.25 -10.45
CA TYR A 575 8.33 10.53 -9.63
C TYR A 575 8.66 11.44 -8.45
N ARG A 576 9.28 12.58 -8.67
CA ARG A 576 9.62 13.48 -7.58
C ARG A 576 8.52 14.51 -7.35
N SER A 577 7.93 14.52 -6.14
CA SER A 577 6.95 15.54 -5.76
C SER A 577 7.60 16.91 -5.64
N VAL A 578 7.00 17.91 -6.25
CA VAL A 578 7.40 19.33 -6.11
C VAL A 578 6.94 19.91 -4.75
N ARG A 579 5.98 19.26 -4.07
CA ARG A 579 5.41 19.73 -2.79
C ARG A 579 6.39 19.64 -1.58
N GLY A 580 7.54 19.07 -1.73
CA GLY A 580 8.53 18.86 -0.66
C GLY A 580 9.57 19.98 -0.54
N GLY A 581 9.21 21.26 -0.53
CA GLY A 581 10.04 22.35 -0.01
C GLY A 581 11.49 22.41 -0.52
N TYR A 582 11.76 22.17 -1.78
CA TYR A 582 13.10 22.40 -2.33
C TYR A 582 13.43 23.90 -2.29
N ARG A 583 14.50 24.29 -1.62
CA ARG A 583 15.06 25.65 -1.75
C ARG A 583 15.39 26.01 -3.19
N LYS A 584 15.73 25.02 -4.03
CA LYS A 584 15.88 25.15 -5.50
C LYS A 584 15.33 23.88 -6.16
N PRO A 585 14.28 23.97 -7.00
CA PRO A 585 13.81 22.82 -7.75
C PRO A 585 14.89 22.34 -8.74
N PRO A 586 14.97 21.02 -9.01
CA PRO A 586 15.87 20.51 -10.04
C PRO A 586 15.58 21.18 -11.41
N LYS A 587 16.62 21.43 -12.20
CA LYS A 587 16.52 22.12 -13.50
C LYS A 587 15.56 21.45 -14.52
N TYR A 588 15.22 20.19 -14.31
CA TYR A 588 14.29 19.45 -15.16
C TYR A 588 12.80 19.63 -14.78
N VAL A 589 12.53 20.31 -13.68
CA VAL A 589 11.14 20.60 -13.27
C VAL A 589 10.64 21.80 -14.07
N VAL A 590 9.61 21.58 -14.88
CA VAL A 590 8.96 22.63 -15.65
C VAL A 590 7.83 23.21 -14.80
N GLU A 591 7.75 24.53 -14.73
CA GLU A 591 6.72 25.25 -13.99
C GLU A 591 5.34 24.91 -14.56
N GLY A 592 4.40 24.53 -13.70
CA GLY A 592 3.05 24.08 -14.11
C GLY A 592 2.94 22.59 -14.45
N GLU A 593 4.05 21.85 -14.61
CA GLU A 593 4.04 20.41 -14.83
C GLU A 593 4.30 19.64 -13.53
N GLY A 594 3.43 18.66 -13.23
CA GLY A 594 3.63 17.72 -12.11
C GLY A 594 4.32 16.42 -12.56
N PRO A 595 4.83 15.60 -11.59
CA PRO A 595 5.34 14.27 -11.91
C PRO A 595 4.21 13.37 -12.48
N PRO A 596 4.53 12.36 -13.29
CA PRO A 596 5.86 11.84 -13.61
C PRO A 596 6.60 12.66 -14.69
N TYR A 597 7.90 12.85 -14.49
CA TYR A 597 8.76 13.51 -15.48
C TYR A 597 9.47 12.47 -16.34
N MET A 598 9.31 12.58 -17.65
CA MET A 598 10.06 11.81 -18.63
C MET A 598 11.34 12.58 -18.98
N LEU A 599 12.50 12.00 -18.72
CA LEU A 599 13.78 12.68 -18.82
C LEU A 599 14.76 11.89 -19.67
N ILE A 600 15.63 12.61 -20.35
CA ILE A 600 16.79 12.07 -21.06
C ILE A 600 18.07 12.74 -20.57
N ALA A 601 19.16 11.99 -20.50
CA ALA A 601 20.46 12.56 -20.15
C ALA A 601 21.05 13.27 -21.37
N SER A 602 21.28 14.58 -21.23
CA SER A 602 21.98 15.41 -22.21
C SER A 602 23.34 15.86 -21.65
N LYS A 603 24.22 16.41 -22.51
CA LYS A 603 25.51 16.96 -22.08
C LYS A 603 25.38 18.02 -20.98
N ASN A 604 24.24 18.72 -20.92
CA ASN A 604 23.92 19.75 -19.93
C ASN A 604 23.07 19.23 -18.76
N GLY A 605 23.06 17.92 -18.49
CA GLY A 605 22.30 17.27 -17.44
C GLY A 605 20.95 16.69 -17.90
N LEU A 606 20.11 16.29 -16.94
CA LEU A 606 18.78 15.72 -17.26
C LEU A 606 17.85 16.79 -17.81
N LYS A 607 17.21 16.51 -18.95
CA LYS A 607 16.24 17.38 -19.59
C LYS A 607 14.91 16.64 -19.84
N PRO A 608 13.78 17.36 -19.84
CA PRO A 608 12.50 16.77 -20.23
C PRO A 608 12.58 16.22 -21.66
N TYR A 609 12.14 14.98 -21.84
CA TYR A 609 11.98 14.36 -23.15
C TYR A 609 10.63 14.74 -23.73
N ARG A 610 10.63 15.25 -24.94
CA ARG A 610 9.44 15.51 -25.77
C ARG A 610 9.69 14.96 -27.18
N GLU A 611 8.68 14.37 -27.80
CA GLU A 611 8.77 13.96 -29.19
C GLU A 611 9.17 15.16 -30.07
N ASN A 612 10.05 14.93 -31.02
CA ASN A 612 10.58 15.94 -31.95
C ASN A 612 11.49 17.02 -31.34
N THR A 613 12.03 16.81 -30.15
CA THR A 613 13.05 17.71 -29.61
C THR A 613 14.45 17.18 -29.96
N GLU A 614 15.21 17.93 -30.74
CA GLU A 614 16.64 17.64 -30.92
C GLU A 614 17.40 17.85 -29.61
N LEU A 615 17.95 16.77 -29.08
CA LEU A 615 18.74 16.78 -27.84
C LEU A 615 20.10 16.17 -28.08
N GLU A 616 21.16 16.86 -27.69
CA GLU A 616 22.50 16.25 -27.59
C GLU A 616 22.53 15.24 -26.44
N ILE A 617 22.43 13.95 -26.82
CA ILE A 617 22.39 12.85 -25.86
C ILE A 617 23.79 12.66 -25.25
N ASN A 618 23.85 12.52 -23.93
CA ASN A 618 25.06 12.17 -23.22
C ASN A 618 25.26 10.65 -23.23
N LEU A 619 25.96 10.12 -24.20
CA LEU A 619 26.22 8.67 -24.34
C LEU A 619 27.04 8.11 -23.17
N ASP A 620 28.01 8.88 -22.63
CA ASP A 620 28.84 8.44 -21.51
C ASP A 620 28.00 8.11 -20.27
N TYR A 621 26.91 8.86 -20.04
CA TYR A 621 25.98 8.58 -18.95
C TYR A 621 25.36 7.17 -19.08
N TYR A 622 24.98 6.78 -20.27
CA TYR A 622 24.35 5.47 -20.52
C TYR A 622 25.38 4.35 -20.57
N LEU A 623 26.59 4.59 -21.09
CA LEU A 623 27.72 3.67 -20.99
C LEU A 623 28.04 3.36 -19.53
N GLU A 624 28.08 4.40 -18.66
CA GLU A 624 28.30 4.19 -17.22
C GLU A 624 27.16 3.36 -16.58
N MET A 625 25.92 3.50 -17.05
CA MET A 625 24.82 2.67 -16.57
C MET A 625 24.97 1.21 -17.00
N LEU A 626 25.43 0.94 -18.23
CA LEU A 626 25.76 -0.41 -18.70
C LEU A 626 26.95 -1.00 -17.94
N ASP A 627 27.95 -0.19 -17.57
CA ASP A 627 29.03 -0.60 -16.67
C ASP A 627 28.51 -0.95 -15.27
N LYS A 628 27.45 -0.30 -14.78
CA LYS A 628 26.78 -0.70 -13.52
C LYS A 628 26.11 -2.06 -13.67
N VAL A 629 25.44 -2.34 -14.80
CA VAL A 629 24.93 -3.69 -15.10
C VAL A 629 26.05 -4.73 -15.01
N ARG A 630 27.19 -4.45 -15.65
CA ARG A 630 28.35 -5.35 -15.61
C ARG A 630 28.87 -5.62 -14.19
N ARG A 631 28.84 -4.60 -13.31
CA ARG A 631 29.24 -4.73 -11.89
C ARG A 631 28.19 -5.42 -11.02
N GLU A 632 26.92 -5.46 -11.44
CA GLU A 632 25.88 -6.22 -10.75
C GLU A 632 25.89 -7.72 -11.10
N LEU A 633 26.61 -8.14 -12.16
CA LEU A 633 26.84 -9.55 -12.47
C LEU A 633 27.90 -10.17 -11.53
N PRO A 634 27.91 -11.52 -11.32
CA PRO A 634 28.92 -12.20 -10.52
C PRO A 634 30.32 -11.96 -11.05
N GLU A 635 31.30 -11.93 -10.16
CA GLU A 635 32.71 -12.01 -10.52
C GLU A 635 33.15 -13.48 -10.60
N PRO A 636 34.20 -13.84 -11.39
CA PRO A 636 34.70 -15.23 -11.45
C PRO A 636 34.99 -15.81 -10.06
N GLY A 637 35.59 -15.04 -9.16
CA GLY A 637 35.88 -15.46 -7.79
C GLY A 637 34.65 -15.74 -6.91
N ASP A 638 33.47 -15.17 -7.23
CA ASP A 638 32.23 -15.48 -6.53
C ASP A 638 31.73 -16.91 -6.91
N VAL A 639 32.02 -17.34 -8.13
CA VAL A 639 31.68 -18.69 -8.63
C VAL A 639 32.56 -19.74 -7.95
N ASP A 640 33.86 -19.52 -7.86
CA ASP A 640 34.82 -20.44 -7.22
C ASP A 640 34.52 -20.59 -5.71
N ALA A 641 34.18 -19.49 -5.03
CA ALA A 641 33.80 -19.53 -3.62
C ALA A 641 32.50 -20.28 -3.38
N SER A 642 31.57 -20.35 -4.34
CA SER A 642 30.29 -21.05 -4.20
C SER A 642 30.45 -22.58 -4.12
N ALA A 643 31.45 -23.13 -4.78
CA ALA A 643 31.74 -24.58 -4.77
C ALA A 643 32.16 -25.08 -3.39
N SER A 644 32.79 -24.20 -2.57
CA SER A 644 33.23 -24.50 -1.20
C SER A 644 32.16 -24.25 -0.13
N GLN A 645 31.03 -23.66 -0.46
CA GLN A 645 29.97 -23.24 0.46
C GLN A 645 28.81 -24.23 0.61
N ASN A 646 28.77 -25.30 -0.18
CA ASN A 646 27.78 -26.36 0.01
C ASN A 646 28.07 -27.09 1.32
N PRO A 647 27.12 -27.09 2.29
CA PRO A 647 27.30 -27.87 3.51
C PRO A 647 27.36 -29.37 3.13
N THR A 648 28.52 -29.97 3.31
CA THR A 648 28.74 -31.43 3.21
C THR A 648 28.30 -32.17 4.48
N GLY A 649 27.39 -31.61 5.27
CA GLY A 649 26.90 -32.14 6.52
C GLY A 649 25.64 -32.99 6.36
N SER A 650 25.55 -34.06 7.12
CA SER A 650 24.34 -34.87 7.27
C SER A 650 23.21 -33.97 7.84
N TYR A 651 22.21 -33.71 7.01
CA TYR A 651 20.97 -33.07 7.46
C TYR A 651 20.29 -33.95 8.51
N ARG A 652 19.74 -33.36 9.57
CA ARG A 652 18.90 -34.13 10.49
C ARG A 652 17.67 -34.62 9.73
N GLU A 653 17.33 -35.89 9.93
CA GLU A 653 16.27 -36.60 9.20
C GLU A 653 14.87 -35.95 9.24
N LEU A 654 14.68 -34.97 10.12
CA LEU A 654 13.39 -34.35 10.40
C LEU A 654 12.86 -33.42 9.28
N VAL A 655 13.73 -32.72 8.54
CA VAL A 655 13.31 -31.77 7.50
C VAL A 655 13.26 -32.42 6.13
N CYS A 656 14.18 -33.31 5.84
CA CYS A 656 14.30 -33.97 4.54
C CYS A 656 14.69 -35.43 4.73
N PRO A 657 13.76 -36.38 4.72
CA PRO A 657 14.12 -37.77 4.62
C PRO A 657 14.86 -38.02 3.30
N PRO A 658 15.79 -39.00 3.25
CA PRO A 658 16.59 -39.31 2.08
C PRO A 658 15.76 -39.65 0.83
#